data_3c934891b8be5baaf1c2acf25b213a68
#
_entry.id   3c934891b8be5baaf1c2acf25b213a68
#
_cell.length_a   1.000
_cell.length_b   1.000
_cell.length_c   1.000
_cell.angle_alpha   90.00
_cell.angle_beta   90.00
_cell.angle_gamma   90.00
#
_symmetry.space_group_name_H-M   'P 1'
#
loop_
_entity.id
_entity.type
_entity.pdbx_description
1 polymer ?
#
loop_
_entity_poly.entity_id
_entity_poly.type
_entity_poly.pdbx_seq_one_letter_code
_entity_poly.pdbx_strand_id
1 'polypeptide(L)'
;GSLTEQGEGDFYKILGTESCPSIMAVPYWDWIRKKGEVVQKLIDNEELDLNIKFTLPIIQNILEFCTMYVTGNRIEITPDYAPIERFTSFYNAKTRILMSATTQDDSFFIRGFDFSKDAVQNPLTCSKLEWAGEKMILFPTIISEELNAYSIRERMKRHVDNRKFGIVSLVPSFRVAFDLYRDAIIPKSDQMNDVLQYLACGKCPDMVVFANRYDGIDLADNKCRVLILDSLPMFDCLSDRYDGKCRQGNKLTEIKIAQKIEQGLGRSVRSKTDYSVIIILGEDLVRFMKTSRTQKYFSAQTKAQICIGEDVTNMIREEAAITDSRKVFIETIKQCINRDEGWKAFYQETMNNTIDNAPEEEKESIIEHIMVENEIDKALKSHNILRATRLIKKLIDGATNCKDKGWYQQLQAKYTFLESEIDAEQIQYNAHYNNPHLLKPEKYPYKKLGTINTSRIQLIKNELKQFATYLDLKLFVDELCSNLVFAIDSEVFEEAIKKLGVYFGFESQRPDLEYKTGPDNLWHFGNGTFFLIECKNDVAIDRKEISKAEVGQMSNHINWFEDHYPEVKSCTNIWVHPANTISPLANLGKKAYTITPGKLDNLRKAILKYTSEFQGVDLAALSDEFIQKLIKQYKFEELSFINTYLEECK
;
A
#
# COMPACT_ATOMS: atom_id res chain seq x y z
N GLY A 1 8.87 -4.27 -27.00
CA GLY A 1 8.10 -5.48 -27.30
C GLY A 1 7.16 -5.82 -26.15
N SER A 2 7.40 -6.90 -25.44
CA SER A 2 6.46 -7.45 -24.46
C SER A 2 6.11 -6.53 -23.27
N LEU A 3 6.98 -5.61 -22.87
CA LEU A 3 6.65 -4.63 -21.83
C LEU A 3 5.57 -3.65 -22.30
N THR A 4 5.55 -3.28 -23.59
CA THR A 4 4.47 -2.46 -24.15
C THR A 4 3.15 -3.22 -24.24
N GLU A 5 3.20 -4.53 -24.47
CA GLU A 5 2.01 -5.41 -24.45
C GLU A 5 1.40 -5.57 -23.06
N GLN A 6 2.20 -5.39 -21.99
CA GLN A 6 1.72 -5.38 -20.62
C GLN A 6 1.04 -4.06 -20.21
N GLY A 7 1.20 -2.99 -20.98
CA GLY A 7 0.62 -1.68 -20.77
C GLY A 7 1.48 -0.58 -21.38
N GLU A 8 1.12 -0.11 -22.56
CA GLU A 8 1.91 0.88 -23.27
C GLU A 8 2.01 2.20 -22.49
N GLY A 9 0.91 2.66 -21.92
CA GLY A 9 0.87 3.88 -21.10
C GLY A 9 1.76 3.77 -19.86
N ASP A 10 1.71 2.66 -19.15
CA ASP A 10 2.54 2.41 -17.97
C ASP A 10 4.01 2.27 -18.34
N PHE A 11 4.32 1.61 -19.45
CA PHE A 11 5.69 1.50 -19.92
C PHE A 11 6.30 2.85 -20.25
N TYR A 12 5.58 3.74 -20.94
CA TYR A 12 6.05 5.09 -21.23
C TYR A 12 6.17 5.97 -19.98
N LYS A 13 5.29 5.81 -19.00
CA LYS A 13 5.42 6.50 -17.68
C LYS A 13 6.68 6.06 -16.93
N ILE A 14 7.12 4.82 -17.10
CA ILE A 14 8.34 4.29 -16.47
C ILE A 14 9.60 4.85 -17.11
N LEU A 15 9.63 5.07 -18.43
CA LEU A 15 10.84 5.45 -19.17
C LEU A 15 11.36 6.84 -18.75
N GLY A 16 12.65 6.87 -18.36
CA GLY A 16 13.38 8.12 -18.15
C GLY A 16 13.03 8.91 -16.88
N THR A 17 12.23 8.37 -15.98
CA THR A 17 11.85 9.03 -14.73
C THR A 17 12.72 8.51 -13.56
N GLU A 18 13.46 9.37 -12.87
CA GLU A 18 14.31 8.95 -11.72
C GLU A 18 13.50 8.40 -10.54
N SER A 19 12.30 8.92 -10.30
CA SER A 19 11.41 8.45 -9.23
C SER A 19 10.04 8.07 -9.78
N CYS A 20 9.94 6.92 -10.44
CA CYS A 20 8.68 6.38 -10.91
C CYS A 20 8.04 5.52 -9.82
N PRO A 21 6.76 5.73 -9.46
CA PRO A 21 6.04 4.87 -8.54
C PRO A 21 5.65 3.53 -9.19
N SER A 22 5.47 3.52 -10.51
CA SER A 22 5.09 2.33 -11.27
C SER A 22 6.24 1.34 -11.38
N ILE A 23 5.94 0.05 -11.26
CA ILE A 23 6.88 -1.04 -11.37
C ILE A 23 6.31 -2.14 -12.25
N MET A 24 7.14 -2.71 -13.10
CA MET A 24 6.76 -3.80 -13.99
C MET A 24 7.70 -4.99 -13.80
N ALA A 25 7.12 -6.20 -13.76
CA ALA A 25 7.88 -7.41 -13.94
C ALA A 25 8.07 -7.67 -15.45
N VAL A 26 9.28 -8.03 -15.83
CA VAL A 26 9.53 -8.52 -17.21
C VAL A 26 8.83 -9.86 -17.37
N PRO A 27 8.04 -10.09 -18.41
CA PRO A 27 7.40 -11.37 -18.66
C PRO A 27 8.39 -12.53 -18.60
N TYR A 28 8.09 -13.56 -17.80
CA TYR A 28 9.02 -14.68 -17.60
C TYR A 28 9.32 -15.43 -18.90
N TRP A 29 8.39 -15.48 -19.86
CA TRP A 29 8.63 -16.07 -21.18
C TRP A 29 9.69 -15.33 -21.99
N ASP A 30 9.72 -14.00 -21.96
CA ASP A 30 10.77 -13.20 -22.57
C ASP A 30 12.07 -13.27 -21.79
N TRP A 31 12.00 -13.21 -20.46
CA TRP A 31 13.16 -13.34 -19.61
C TRP A 31 13.89 -14.67 -19.86
N ILE A 32 13.19 -15.79 -19.88
CA ILE A 32 13.77 -17.11 -20.09
C ILE A 32 14.38 -17.21 -21.49
N ARG A 33 13.72 -16.67 -22.53
CA ARG A 33 14.23 -16.66 -23.91
C ARG A 33 15.44 -15.75 -24.10
N LYS A 34 15.51 -14.60 -23.37
CA LYS A 34 16.50 -13.53 -23.57
C LYS A 34 17.56 -13.44 -22.48
N LYS A 35 17.49 -14.23 -21.40
CA LYS A 35 18.42 -14.16 -20.28
C LYS A 35 19.89 -14.19 -20.66
N GLY A 36 20.26 -15.00 -21.67
CA GLY A 36 21.64 -15.10 -22.15
C GLY A 36 22.15 -13.79 -22.76
N GLU A 37 21.33 -13.12 -23.58
CA GLU A 37 21.67 -11.82 -24.17
C GLU A 37 21.84 -10.73 -23.08
N VAL A 38 20.97 -10.76 -22.07
CA VAL A 38 21.02 -9.81 -20.93
C VAL A 38 22.31 -10.02 -20.11
N VAL A 39 22.63 -11.27 -19.80
CA VAL A 39 23.85 -11.61 -19.06
C VAL A 39 25.09 -11.19 -19.80
N GLN A 40 25.17 -11.43 -21.11
CA GLN A 40 26.32 -10.99 -21.90
C GLN A 40 26.49 -9.46 -21.82
N LYS A 41 25.39 -8.71 -21.90
CA LYS A 41 25.43 -7.24 -21.75
C LYS A 41 25.86 -6.80 -20.35
N LEU A 42 25.48 -7.53 -19.32
CA LEU A 42 25.92 -7.25 -17.94
C LEU A 42 27.42 -7.52 -17.77
N ILE A 43 27.92 -8.64 -18.31
CA ILE A 43 29.35 -8.99 -18.30
C ILE A 43 30.17 -7.93 -19.07
N ASP A 44 29.71 -7.53 -20.25
CA ASP A 44 30.39 -6.52 -21.07
C ASP A 44 30.53 -5.15 -20.35
N ASN A 45 29.75 -4.92 -19.30
CA ASN A 45 29.69 -3.67 -18.52
C ASN A 45 29.97 -3.86 -17.02
N GLU A 46 30.51 -4.99 -16.59
CA GLU A 46 30.70 -5.32 -15.15
C GLU A 46 31.62 -4.35 -14.42
N GLU A 47 32.56 -3.71 -15.14
CA GLU A 47 33.47 -2.73 -14.54
C GLU A 47 32.80 -1.39 -14.24
N LEU A 48 31.62 -1.12 -14.81
CA LEU A 48 30.87 0.12 -14.62
C LEU A 48 30.06 0.12 -13.31
N ASP A 49 29.72 -1.06 -12.80
CA ASP A 49 28.91 -1.20 -11.57
C ASP A 49 29.40 -2.38 -10.70
N LEU A 50 29.86 -2.06 -9.49
CA LEU A 50 30.31 -3.05 -8.52
C LEU A 50 29.23 -4.08 -8.15
N ASN A 51 27.95 -3.70 -8.20
CA ASN A 51 26.85 -4.63 -7.93
C ASN A 51 26.83 -5.73 -9.00
N ILE A 52 27.02 -5.39 -10.27
CA ILE A 52 27.08 -6.39 -11.34
C ILE A 52 28.26 -7.33 -11.10
N LYS A 53 29.45 -6.77 -10.86
CA LYS A 53 30.68 -7.52 -10.66
C LYS A 53 30.60 -8.54 -9.53
N PHE A 54 30.00 -8.18 -8.41
CA PHE A 54 29.95 -9.05 -7.22
C PHE A 54 28.70 -9.91 -7.13
N THR A 55 27.58 -9.50 -7.71
CA THR A 55 26.30 -10.21 -7.57
C THR A 55 26.04 -11.17 -8.73
N LEU A 56 26.41 -10.81 -9.97
CA LEU A 56 26.15 -11.65 -11.14
C LEU A 56 26.73 -13.07 -11.01
N PRO A 57 27.98 -13.28 -10.54
CA PRO A 57 28.53 -14.63 -10.34
C PRO A 57 27.72 -15.51 -9.37
N ILE A 58 26.94 -14.91 -8.47
CA ILE A 58 26.13 -15.63 -7.49
C ILE A 58 24.87 -16.20 -8.16
N ILE A 59 24.26 -15.45 -9.12
CA ILE A 59 22.96 -15.77 -9.72
C ILE A 59 23.05 -16.31 -11.15
N GLN A 60 24.19 -16.18 -11.84
CA GLN A 60 24.30 -16.50 -13.27
C GLN A 60 23.87 -17.94 -13.65
N ASN A 61 24.04 -18.90 -12.74
CA ASN A 61 23.69 -20.29 -12.98
C ASN A 61 22.24 -20.65 -12.59
N ILE A 62 21.46 -19.67 -12.11
CA ILE A 62 20.06 -19.85 -11.67
C ILE A 62 19.14 -18.81 -12.30
N LEU A 63 19.51 -18.25 -13.44
CA LEU A 63 18.77 -17.15 -14.07
C LEU A 63 17.37 -17.54 -14.53
N GLU A 64 17.12 -18.80 -14.86
CA GLU A 64 15.78 -19.33 -15.14
C GLU A 64 14.84 -19.22 -13.92
N PHE A 65 15.41 -19.20 -12.72
CA PHE A 65 14.71 -19.02 -11.44
C PHE A 65 14.89 -17.58 -10.91
N CYS A 66 15.13 -16.61 -11.77
CA CYS A 66 15.14 -15.19 -11.42
C CYS A 66 13.95 -14.50 -12.07
N THR A 67 13.56 -13.36 -11.48
CA THR A 67 12.59 -12.43 -12.05
C THR A 67 13.26 -11.06 -12.21
N MET A 68 13.06 -10.42 -13.35
CA MET A 68 13.56 -9.08 -13.62
C MET A 68 12.44 -8.07 -13.45
N TYR A 69 12.72 -7.02 -12.67
CA TYR A 69 11.81 -5.89 -12.44
C TYR A 69 12.40 -4.62 -13.01
N VAL A 70 11.53 -3.72 -13.49
CA VAL A 70 11.91 -2.45 -14.11
C VAL A 70 11.08 -1.31 -13.54
N THR A 71 11.72 -0.20 -13.23
CA THR A 71 11.08 1.08 -12.87
C THR A 71 12.01 2.24 -13.17
N GLY A 72 11.54 3.30 -13.82
CA GLY A 72 12.33 4.49 -14.13
C GLY A 72 13.65 4.15 -14.83
N ASN A 73 14.76 4.46 -14.16
CA ASN A 73 16.12 4.15 -14.59
C ASN A 73 16.74 2.94 -13.86
N ARG A 74 15.95 2.22 -13.06
CA ARG A 74 16.40 1.11 -12.22
C ARG A 74 15.89 -0.23 -12.75
N ILE A 75 16.81 -1.20 -12.77
CA ILE A 75 16.53 -2.61 -13.06
C ILE A 75 16.97 -3.44 -11.86
N GLU A 76 16.20 -4.44 -11.49
CA GLU A 76 16.53 -5.40 -10.44
C GLU A 76 16.28 -6.83 -10.94
N ILE A 77 17.28 -7.71 -10.78
CA ILE A 77 17.16 -9.13 -11.06
C ILE A 77 17.20 -9.85 -9.71
N THR A 78 16.09 -10.45 -9.34
CA THR A 78 15.90 -11.10 -8.04
C THR A 78 15.73 -12.60 -8.23
N PRO A 79 16.52 -13.44 -7.54
CA PRO A 79 16.31 -14.88 -7.56
C PRO A 79 15.04 -15.25 -6.77
N ASP A 80 14.32 -16.28 -7.24
CA ASP A 80 13.08 -16.76 -6.62
C ASP A 80 13.35 -17.46 -5.28
N TYR A 81 14.58 -17.89 -5.06
CA TYR A 81 15.06 -18.46 -3.80
C TYR A 81 16.46 -17.93 -3.45
N ALA A 82 16.78 -17.87 -2.17
CA ALA A 82 18.10 -17.44 -1.72
C ALA A 82 19.18 -18.51 -2.00
N PRO A 83 20.22 -18.22 -2.80
CA PRO A 83 21.31 -19.16 -3.09
C PRO A 83 22.35 -19.15 -1.95
N ILE A 84 21.95 -19.44 -0.72
CA ILE A 84 22.78 -19.35 0.49
C ILE A 84 24.01 -20.28 0.47
N GLU A 85 23.93 -21.36 -0.27
CA GLU A 85 25.03 -22.32 -0.50
C GLU A 85 26.24 -21.66 -1.19
N ARG A 86 26.06 -20.55 -1.88
CA ARG A 86 27.14 -19.74 -2.47
C ARG A 86 27.94 -18.99 -1.42
N PHE A 87 27.38 -18.76 -0.24
CA PHE A 87 28.05 -18.15 0.91
C PHE A 87 28.61 -19.27 1.81
N THR A 88 29.61 -19.96 1.32
CA THR A 88 30.12 -21.21 1.91
C THR A 88 30.54 -21.11 3.36
N SER A 89 31.10 -19.99 3.79
CA SER A 89 31.48 -19.75 5.19
C SER A 89 30.27 -19.69 6.13
N PHE A 90 29.16 -19.11 5.69
CA PHE A 90 27.91 -19.08 6.43
C PHE A 90 27.20 -20.44 6.34
N TYR A 91 27.07 -20.98 5.13
CA TYR A 91 26.32 -22.23 4.87
C TYR A 91 26.93 -23.45 5.59
N ASN A 92 28.28 -23.56 5.57
CA ASN A 92 29.00 -24.67 6.20
C ASN A 92 29.34 -24.43 7.67
N ALA A 93 28.94 -23.30 8.27
CA ALA A 93 29.16 -23.05 9.68
C ALA A 93 28.43 -24.10 10.54
N LYS A 94 29.15 -24.72 11.50
CA LYS A 94 28.58 -25.71 12.44
C LYS A 94 27.50 -25.08 13.34
N THR A 95 27.65 -23.81 13.66
CA THR A 95 26.70 -23.05 14.48
C THR A 95 26.43 -21.72 13.80
N ARG A 96 25.14 -21.41 13.61
CA ARG A 96 24.67 -20.14 13.07
C ARG A 96 23.79 -19.48 14.12
N ILE A 97 24.10 -18.22 14.46
CA ILE A 97 23.34 -17.45 15.45
C ILE A 97 22.88 -16.17 14.76
N LEU A 98 21.57 -15.94 14.75
CA LEU A 98 20.96 -14.70 14.30
C LEU A 98 20.43 -13.95 15.52
N MET A 99 20.59 -12.64 15.53
CA MET A 99 20.10 -11.77 16.59
C MET A 99 19.23 -10.69 15.97
N SER A 100 18.05 -10.48 16.54
CA SER A 100 17.13 -9.42 16.13
C SER A 100 16.54 -8.75 17.37
N ALA A 101 16.28 -7.46 17.27
CA ALA A 101 15.53 -6.74 18.31
C ALA A 101 14.02 -6.99 18.27
N THR A 102 13.54 -7.50 17.13
CA THR A 102 12.12 -7.82 16.88
C THR A 102 12.03 -9.29 16.47
N THR A 103 11.51 -10.13 17.36
CA THR A 103 11.41 -11.59 17.17
C THR A 103 9.97 -12.08 16.98
N GLN A 104 9.09 -11.23 16.45
CA GLN A 104 7.66 -11.55 16.42
C GLN A 104 7.27 -12.57 15.37
N ASP A 105 7.95 -12.56 14.22
CA ASP A 105 7.77 -13.58 13.19
C ASP A 105 9.08 -13.72 12.40
N ASP A 106 9.91 -14.65 12.87
CA ASP A 106 11.19 -15.00 12.25
C ASP A 106 11.03 -16.16 11.23
N SER A 107 9.79 -16.50 10.85
CA SER A 107 9.50 -17.61 9.93
C SER A 107 10.21 -17.50 8.57
N PHE A 108 10.52 -16.27 8.11
CA PHE A 108 11.31 -16.05 6.89
C PHE A 108 12.74 -16.60 6.97
N PHE A 109 13.29 -16.85 8.15
CA PHE A 109 14.60 -17.51 8.30
C PHE A 109 14.59 -18.96 7.86
N ILE A 110 13.42 -19.61 7.90
CA ILE A 110 13.25 -20.95 7.37
C ILE A 110 13.55 -20.95 5.87
N ARG A 111 12.92 -20.08 5.12
CA ARG A 111 13.08 -20.01 3.67
C ARG A 111 14.39 -19.35 3.23
N GLY A 112 14.75 -18.22 3.85
CA GLY A 112 15.91 -17.42 3.44
C GLY A 112 17.25 -18.01 3.87
N PHE A 113 17.31 -18.62 5.06
CA PHE A 113 18.57 -19.06 5.69
C PHE A 113 18.58 -20.55 6.07
N ASP A 114 17.54 -21.30 5.71
CA ASP A 114 17.39 -22.73 5.99
C ASP A 114 17.56 -23.08 7.49
N PHE A 115 16.92 -22.28 8.36
CA PHE A 115 16.78 -22.60 9.77
C PHE A 115 15.67 -23.62 9.99
N SER A 116 15.83 -24.46 11.00
CA SER A 116 14.79 -25.44 11.36
C SER A 116 13.55 -24.75 11.93
N LYS A 117 12.38 -25.38 11.76
CA LYS A 117 11.12 -24.93 12.37
C LYS A 117 11.28 -24.77 13.88
N ASP A 118 11.92 -25.73 14.54
CA ASP A 118 12.14 -25.74 15.99
C ASP A 118 12.97 -24.53 16.46
N ALA A 119 14.05 -24.19 15.75
CA ALA A 119 14.87 -23.03 16.08
C ALA A 119 14.10 -21.69 15.97
N VAL A 120 13.17 -21.60 15.02
CA VAL A 120 12.34 -20.41 14.80
C VAL A 120 11.19 -20.32 15.81
N GLN A 121 10.59 -21.45 16.17
CA GLN A 121 9.50 -21.49 17.15
C GLN A 121 9.99 -21.31 18.59
N ASN A 122 11.23 -21.66 18.89
CA ASN A 122 11.83 -21.61 20.22
C ASN A 122 13.03 -20.65 20.25
N PRO A 123 12.84 -19.34 19.97
CA PRO A 123 13.94 -18.37 20.02
C PRO A 123 14.46 -18.21 21.45
N LEU A 124 15.77 -18.00 21.59
CA LEU A 124 16.35 -17.64 22.87
C LEU A 124 15.95 -16.21 23.23
N THR A 125 15.03 -16.06 24.14
CA THR A 125 14.56 -14.75 24.61
C THR A 125 15.07 -14.49 26.03
N CYS A 126 15.26 -13.22 26.39
CA CYS A 126 15.55 -12.84 27.76
C CYS A 126 14.30 -13.05 28.62
N SER A 127 14.42 -13.80 29.73
CA SER A 127 13.28 -14.08 30.65
C SER A 127 12.72 -12.83 31.33
N LYS A 128 13.48 -11.72 31.33
CA LYS A 128 13.02 -10.40 31.75
C LYS A 128 12.85 -9.53 30.52
N LEU A 129 11.73 -9.68 29.83
CA LEU A 129 11.30 -8.74 28.79
C LEU A 129 10.98 -7.39 29.45
N GLU A 130 11.98 -6.52 29.50
CA GLU A 130 11.79 -5.15 29.93
C GLU A 130 11.57 -4.30 28.66
N TRP A 131 10.46 -3.56 28.66
CA TRP A 131 10.19 -2.59 27.59
C TRP A 131 11.26 -1.47 27.57
N ALA A 132 11.59 -0.99 26.37
CA ALA A 132 12.60 0.05 26.19
C ALA A 132 11.91 1.43 26.17
N GLY A 133 12.05 2.19 27.26
CA GLY A 133 11.64 3.59 27.36
C GLY A 133 10.16 3.87 27.08
N GLU A 134 9.78 5.14 27.04
CA GLU A 134 8.40 5.56 26.94
C GLU A 134 8.09 6.08 25.53
N LYS A 135 7.03 5.55 24.93
CA LYS A 135 6.54 5.96 23.61
C LYS A 135 5.05 6.35 23.71
N MET A 136 4.76 7.62 23.48
CA MET A 136 3.38 8.10 23.38
C MET A 136 2.97 8.13 21.90
N ILE A 137 2.19 7.15 21.46
CA ILE A 137 1.76 7.03 20.05
C ILE A 137 0.41 7.74 19.88
N LEU A 138 0.34 8.72 19.00
CA LEU A 138 -0.84 9.56 18.78
C LEU A 138 -1.31 9.52 17.33
N PHE A 139 -2.63 9.46 17.14
CA PHE A 139 -3.33 9.49 15.85
C PHE A 139 -4.19 10.75 15.76
N PRO A 140 -3.62 11.90 15.33
CA PRO A 140 -4.34 13.18 15.35
C PRO A 140 -5.67 13.14 14.59
N THR A 141 -5.71 12.51 13.43
CA THR A 141 -6.90 12.42 12.56
C THR A 141 -8.05 11.62 13.19
N ILE A 142 -7.76 10.74 14.15
CA ILE A 142 -8.79 10.01 14.92
C ILE A 142 -9.31 10.89 16.07
N ILE A 143 -8.48 11.75 16.64
CA ILE A 143 -8.86 12.65 17.72
C ILE A 143 -9.89 13.68 17.21
N SER A 144 -9.66 14.26 16.03
CA SER A 144 -10.55 15.26 15.41
C SER A 144 -10.20 15.46 13.93
N GLU A 145 -11.21 15.71 13.10
CA GLU A 145 -11.02 16.11 11.68
C GLU A 145 -10.22 17.41 11.52
N GLU A 146 -10.25 18.31 12.50
CA GLU A 146 -9.44 19.55 12.50
C GLU A 146 -7.94 19.27 12.63
N LEU A 147 -7.56 18.11 13.19
CA LEU A 147 -6.18 17.67 13.35
C LEU A 147 -5.72 16.86 12.13
N ASN A 148 -6.12 17.27 10.93
CA ASN A 148 -5.72 16.59 9.69
C ASN A 148 -4.20 16.65 9.48
N ALA A 149 -3.70 15.75 8.64
CA ALA A 149 -2.26 15.59 8.40
C ALA A 149 -1.58 16.88 7.94
N TYR A 150 -2.25 17.70 7.09
CA TYR A 150 -1.74 18.97 6.62
C TYR A 150 -1.52 19.96 7.80
N SER A 151 -2.52 20.12 8.67
CA SER A 151 -2.42 21.05 9.81
C SER A 151 -1.31 20.66 10.80
N ILE A 152 -1.09 19.36 11.00
CA ILE A 152 -0.02 18.85 11.86
C ILE A 152 1.35 19.07 11.23
N ARG A 153 1.52 18.75 9.93
CA ARG A 153 2.78 19.00 9.20
C ARG A 153 3.19 20.46 9.26
N GLU A 154 2.26 21.38 8.92
CA GLU A 154 2.51 22.82 8.96
C GLU A 154 2.89 23.33 10.36
N ARG A 155 2.32 22.75 11.40
CA ARG A 155 2.67 23.10 12.77
C ARG A 155 4.05 22.61 13.15
N MET A 156 4.40 21.37 12.81
CA MET A 156 5.67 20.75 13.20
C MET A 156 6.86 21.30 12.41
N LYS A 157 6.66 21.77 11.18
CA LYS A 157 7.67 22.43 10.35
C LYS A 157 8.09 23.82 10.86
N ARG A 158 7.32 24.44 11.79
CA ARG A 158 7.62 25.82 12.23
C ARG A 158 9.01 25.88 12.87
N HIS A 159 9.76 26.87 12.42
CA HIS A 159 11.04 27.23 13.03
C HIS A 159 10.85 27.71 14.48
N VAL A 160 11.67 27.17 15.40
CA VAL A 160 11.65 27.55 16.82
C VAL A 160 13.08 27.71 17.33
N ASP A 161 13.56 28.94 17.44
CA ASP A 161 14.98 29.29 17.72
C ASP A 161 15.63 28.55 18.90
N ASN A 162 14.89 28.33 19.97
CA ASN A 162 15.43 27.76 21.21
C ASN A 162 14.98 26.32 21.48
N ARG A 163 14.55 25.58 20.46
CA ARG A 163 14.16 24.20 20.62
C ARG A 163 15.39 23.31 20.92
N LYS A 164 15.34 22.63 22.08
CA LYS A 164 16.46 21.83 22.61
C LYS A 164 16.44 20.38 22.15
N PHE A 165 15.48 19.98 21.35
CA PHE A 165 15.31 18.60 20.87
C PHE A 165 14.87 18.57 19.40
N GLY A 166 15.19 17.49 18.73
CA GLY A 166 14.80 17.29 17.34
C GLY A 166 13.33 16.89 17.17
N ILE A 167 12.71 17.41 16.11
CA ILE A 167 11.50 16.87 15.50
C ILE A 167 11.91 16.20 14.20
N VAL A 168 11.60 14.91 14.07
CA VAL A 168 12.01 14.12 12.91
C VAL A 168 10.80 13.49 12.27
N SER A 169 10.70 13.50 10.93
CA SER A 169 9.73 12.71 10.20
C SER A 169 10.42 11.59 9.41
N LEU A 170 9.83 10.39 9.44
CA LEU A 170 10.17 9.29 8.57
C LEU A 170 9.07 9.19 7.51
N VAL A 171 9.44 9.27 6.25
CA VAL A 171 8.55 9.20 5.09
C VAL A 171 8.99 8.10 4.12
N PRO A 172 8.10 7.54 3.31
CA PRO A 172 8.43 6.39 2.45
C PRO A 172 9.41 6.70 1.31
N SER A 173 9.51 7.95 0.84
CA SER A 173 10.35 8.29 -0.31
C SER A 173 10.76 9.77 -0.32
N PHE A 174 11.79 10.11 -1.11
CA PHE A 174 12.17 11.50 -1.36
C PHE A 174 11.06 12.31 -2.01
N ARG A 175 10.26 11.71 -2.90
CA ARG A 175 9.10 12.38 -3.50
C ARG A 175 8.13 12.85 -2.41
N VAL A 176 7.72 11.96 -1.52
CA VAL A 176 6.84 12.32 -0.38
C VAL A 176 7.47 13.38 0.52
N ALA A 177 8.80 13.30 0.78
CA ALA A 177 9.51 14.30 1.55
C ALA A 177 9.41 15.70 0.89
N PHE A 178 9.70 15.80 -0.41
CA PHE A 178 9.66 17.08 -1.13
C PHE A 178 8.24 17.61 -1.32
N ASP A 179 7.27 16.75 -1.56
CA ASP A 179 5.88 17.16 -1.78
C ASP A 179 5.21 17.68 -0.48
N LEU A 180 5.46 17.00 0.65
CA LEU A 180 4.78 17.29 1.92
C LEU A 180 5.59 18.16 2.90
N TYR A 181 6.92 18.20 2.75
CA TYR A 181 7.82 18.82 3.73
C TYR A 181 8.87 19.75 3.09
N ARG A 182 8.50 20.45 2.04
CA ARG A 182 9.42 21.26 1.20
C ARG A 182 10.35 22.18 1.98
N ASP A 183 9.89 22.74 3.11
CA ASP A 183 10.66 23.71 3.90
C ASP A 183 11.44 23.05 5.06
N ALA A 184 11.46 21.73 5.16
CA ALA A 184 12.24 21.01 6.18
C ALA A 184 13.63 20.63 5.66
N ILE A 185 14.50 20.24 6.57
CA ILE A 185 15.83 19.70 6.23
C ILE A 185 15.64 18.26 5.70
N ILE A 186 15.89 18.03 4.41
CA ILE A 186 15.77 16.72 3.75
C ILE A 186 17.16 16.28 3.29
N PRO A 187 17.93 15.51 4.10
CA PRO A 187 19.30 15.15 3.77
C PRO A 187 19.37 14.07 2.68
N LYS A 188 20.32 14.23 1.77
CA LYS A 188 20.79 13.14 0.89
C LYS A 188 21.76 12.23 1.66
N SER A 189 22.14 11.11 1.04
CA SER A 189 23.00 10.11 1.70
C SER A 189 24.35 10.64 2.14
N ASP A 190 24.93 11.57 1.40
CA ASP A 190 26.21 12.23 1.71
C ASP A 190 26.12 13.25 2.86
N GLN A 191 24.92 13.77 3.15
CA GLN A 191 24.65 14.76 4.19
C GLN A 191 24.20 14.13 5.53
N MET A 192 24.08 12.81 5.61
CA MET A 192 23.52 12.13 6.77
C MET A 192 24.29 12.40 8.07
N ASN A 193 25.62 12.35 8.03
CA ASN A 193 26.44 12.57 9.21
C ASN A 193 26.30 13.99 9.76
N ASP A 194 26.25 14.99 8.89
CA ASP A 194 26.12 16.39 9.28
C ASP A 194 24.76 16.66 9.95
N VAL A 195 23.70 16.06 9.40
CA VAL A 195 22.36 16.20 9.97
C VAL A 195 22.20 15.44 11.29
N LEU A 196 22.81 14.27 11.44
CA LEU A 196 22.84 13.56 12.73
C LEU A 196 23.63 14.35 13.79
N GLN A 197 24.72 15.05 13.42
CA GLN A 197 25.42 15.97 14.31
C GLN A 197 24.58 17.19 14.66
N TYR A 198 23.86 17.77 13.68
CA TYR A 198 22.91 18.84 13.92
C TYR A 198 21.85 18.43 14.97
N LEU A 199 21.25 17.24 14.85
CA LEU A 199 20.29 16.73 15.82
C LEU A 199 20.91 16.49 17.21
N ALA A 200 22.20 16.18 17.28
CA ALA A 200 22.92 15.92 18.52
C ALA A 200 23.37 17.20 19.24
N CYS A 201 23.40 18.35 18.58
CA CYS A 201 24.00 19.59 19.16
C CYS A 201 23.11 20.25 20.23
N GLY A 202 21.87 19.78 20.46
CA GLY A 202 20.94 20.33 21.47
C GLY A 202 20.31 21.70 21.08
N LYS A 203 20.45 22.09 19.83
CA LYS A 203 19.77 23.25 19.21
C LYS A 203 19.22 22.81 17.86
N CYS A 204 17.95 22.46 17.82
CA CYS A 204 17.28 21.92 16.65
C CYS A 204 16.06 22.81 16.26
N PRO A 205 16.30 24.05 15.76
CA PRO A 205 15.21 24.97 15.42
C PRO A 205 14.32 24.44 14.29
N ASP A 206 14.88 23.69 13.36
CA ASP A 206 14.20 23.17 12.19
C ASP A 206 13.90 21.67 12.29
N MET A 207 12.89 21.25 11.56
CA MET A 207 12.51 19.84 11.44
C MET A 207 13.39 19.11 10.42
N VAL A 208 13.70 17.85 10.70
CA VAL A 208 14.43 16.97 9.77
C VAL A 208 13.49 15.90 9.23
N VAL A 209 13.60 15.59 7.94
CA VAL A 209 12.80 14.56 7.27
C VAL A 209 13.70 13.53 6.60
N PHE A 210 13.62 12.29 7.02
CA PHE A 210 14.38 11.19 6.42
C PHE A 210 13.47 10.36 5.49
N ALA A 211 13.92 10.21 4.26
CA ALA A 211 13.23 9.39 3.27
C ALA A 211 13.72 7.94 3.36
N ASN A 212 12.77 7.01 3.59
CA ASN A 212 12.97 5.56 3.66
C ASN A 212 14.12 5.11 4.60
N ARG A 213 14.18 5.71 5.80
CA ARG A 213 15.20 5.42 6.83
C ARG A 213 14.55 4.87 8.10
N TYR A 214 13.68 3.88 7.95
CA TYR A 214 13.06 3.16 9.08
C TYR A 214 14.08 2.30 9.81
N ASP A 215 15.22 2.02 9.20
CA ASP A 215 16.38 1.32 9.76
C ASP A 215 17.68 2.13 9.58
N GLY A 216 18.77 1.67 10.20
CA GLY A 216 20.12 2.21 9.98
C GLY A 216 20.42 3.60 10.55
N ILE A 217 19.49 4.26 11.25
CA ILE A 217 19.73 5.54 11.95
C ILE A 217 19.44 5.44 13.44
N ASP A 218 20.14 6.26 14.24
CA ASP A 218 19.96 6.35 15.69
C ASP A 218 19.55 7.77 16.09
N LEU A 219 18.30 7.88 16.58
CA LEU A 219 17.66 9.15 16.94
C LEU A 219 17.35 9.23 18.44
N ALA A 220 18.05 8.46 19.29
CA ALA A 220 17.82 8.44 20.72
C ALA A 220 18.04 9.81 21.39
N ASP A 221 17.47 9.98 22.56
CA ASP A 221 17.58 11.16 23.41
C ASP A 221 17.07 12.45 22.74
N ASN A 222 17.75 13.57 22.97
CA ASN A 222 17.34 14.86 22.42
C ASN A 222 17.46 14.98 20.90
N LYS A 223 18.03 13.98 20.22
CA LYS A 223 18.02 13.95 18.74
C LYS A 223 16.60 13.87 18.19
N CYS A 224 15.68 13.18 18.91
CA CYS A 224 14.29 13.08 18.48
C CYS A 224 13.33 12.85 19.66
N ARG A 225 12.75 13.92 20.19
CA ARG A 225 11.65 13.83 21.19
C ARG A 225 10.27 13.79 20.54
N VAL A 226 10.17 14.21 19.29
CA VAL A 226 8.94 14.10 18.51
C VAL A 226 9.28 13.43 17.17
N LEU A 227 8.81 12.20 17.02
CA LEU A 227 8.93 11.42 15.81
C LEU A 227 7.60 11.44 15.06
N ILE A 228 7.64 11.67 13.76
CA ILE A 228 6.46 11.55 12.90
C ILE A 228 6.70 10.38 11.96
N LEU A 229 5.80 9.41 11.94
CA LEU A 229 5.71 8.43 10.87
C LEU A 229 4.61 8.89 9.92
N ASP A 230 4.96 9.21 8.69
CA ASP A 230 4.04 9.79 7.73
C ASP A 230 3.96 8.93 6.47
N SER A 231 2.80 8.36 6.24
CA SER A 231 2.47 7.42 5.18
C SER A 231 3.08 6.02 5.37
N LEU A 232 2.51 5.04 4.68
CA LEU A 232 2.92 3.64 4.80
C LEU A 232 4.36 3.43 4.29
N PRO A 233 5.23 2.71 5.01
CA PRO A 233 6.59 2.46 4.56
C PRO A 233 6.64 1.75 3.21
N MET A 234 7.52 2.21 2.31
CA MET A 234 7.82 1.51 1.06
C MET A 234 9.03 0.59 1.24
N PHE A 235 9.05 -0.48 0.48
CA PHE A 235 10.21 -1.36 0.40
C PHE A 235 11.28 -0.80 -0.54
N ASP A 236 12.56 -1.12 -0.25
CA ASP A 236 13.70 -0.68 -1.06
C ASP A 236 13.85 -1.49 -2.33
N CYS A 237 13.61 -2.81 -2.23
CA CYS A 237 13.73 -3.73 -3.36
C CYS A 237 12.51 -3.61 -4.28
N LEU A 238 12.76 -3.71 -5.59
CA LEU A 238 11.68 -3.67 -6.58
C LEU A 238 10.79 -4.92 -6.47
N SER A 239 11.38 -6.07 -6.15
CA SER A 239 10.65 -7.31 -5.90
C SER A 239 9.63 -7.15 -4.77
N ASP A 240 10.04 -6.63 -3.61
CA ASP A 240 9.12 -6.42 -2.47
C ASP A 240 8.05 -5.36 -2.78
N ARG A 241 8.37 -4.33 -3.58
CA ARG A 241 7.39 -3.33 -4.04
C ARG A 241 6.36 -3.96 -4.97
N TYR A 242 6.80 -4.82 -5.89
CA TYR A 242 5.92 -5.56 -6.79
C TYR A 242 5.02 -6.54 -6.02
N ASP A 243 5.58 -7.24 -5.03
CA ASP A 243 4.83 -8.09 -4.10
C ASP A 243 3.75 -7.29 -3.37
N GLY A 244 4.11 -6.13 -2.81
CA GLY A 244 3.17 -5.23 -2.12
C GLY A 244 2.01 -4.78 -3.02
N LYS A 245 2.27 -4.54 -4.30
CA LYS A 245 1.24 -4.19 -5.30
C LYS A 245 0.36 -5.39 -5.65
N CYS A 246 0.96 -6.54 -5.91
CA CYS A 246 0.26 -7.74 -6.42
C CYS A 246 -0.38 -8.59 -5.32
N ARG A 247 0.14 -8.54 -4.09
CA ARG A 247 -0.30 -9.39 -2.96
C ARG A 247 -0.95 -8.59 -1.84
N GLN A 248 -1.73 -7.57 -2.18
CA GLN A 248 -2.48 -6.79 -1.19
C GLN A 248 -3.40 -7.69 -0.36
N GLY A 249 -3.28 -7.60 0.98
CA GLY A 249 -4.01 -8.46 1.92
C GLY A 249 -3.34 -9.82 2.19
N ASN A 250 -2.15 -10.09 1.64
CA ASN A 250 -1.36 -11.26 1.99
C ASN A 250 -0.72 -11.09 3.38
N LYS A 251 -0.87 -12.10 4.22
CA LYS A 251 -0.39 -12.09 5.62
C LYS A 251 1.11 -11.79 5.72
N LEU A 252 1.95 -12.43 4.92
CA LEU A 252 3.40 -12.26 4.97
C LEU A 252 3.82 -10.84 4.58
N THR A 253 3.18 -10.27 3.57
CA THR A 253 3.42 -8.88 3.16
C THR A 253 3.02 -7.90 4.26
N GLU A 254 1.87 -8.13 4.90
CA GLU A 254 1.38 -7.28 6.01
C GLU A 254 2.27 -7.39 7.25
N ILE A 255 2.79 -8.58 7.56
CA ILE A 255 3.77 -8.76 8.65
C ILE A 255 5.06 -7.98 8.37
N LYS A 256 5.60 -8.08 7.16
CA LYS A 256 6.80 -7.28 6.76
C LYS A 256 6.57 -5.78 6.93
N ILE A 257 5.39 -5.28 6.56
CA ILE A 257 5.01 -3.87 6.73
C ILE A 257 4.94 -3.52 8.22
N ALA A 258 4.29 -4.34 9.04
CA ALA A 258 4.18 -4.13 10.49
C ALA A 258 5.56 -4.09 11.15
N GLN A 259 6.46 -5.02 10.80
CA GLN A 259 7.84 -5.04 11.29
C GLN A 259 8.62 -3.76 10.90
N LYS A 260 8.46 -3.28 9.66
CA LYS A 260 9.10 -2.04 9.21
C LYS A 260 8.57 -0.81 9.96
N ILE A 261 7.27 -0.77 10.26
CA ILE A 261 6.67 0.27 11.12
C ILE A 261 7.27 0.20 12.52
N GLU A 262 7.34 -0.97 13.15
CA GLU A 262 7.92 -1.15 14.49
C GLU A 262 9.40 -0.78 14.56
N GLN A 263 10.16 -1.08 13.53
CA GLN A 263 11.53 -0.58 13.40
C GLN A 263 11.58 0.95 13.40
N GLY A 264 10.68 1.60 12.66
CA GLY A 264 10.52 3.06 12.67
C GLY A 264 10.16 3.59 14.06
N LEU A 265 9.15 3.01 14.73
CA LEU A 265 8.75 3.36 16.10
C LEU A 265 9.89 3.21 17.11
N GLY A 266 10.83 2.31 16.85
CA GLY A 266 12.02 2.07 17.69
C GLY A 266 13.15 3.06 17.52
N ARG A 267 13.11 4.01 16.56
CA ARG A 267 14.27 4.90 16.27
C ARG A 267 14.48 5.97 17.31
N SER A 268 13.42 6.49 17.92
CA SER A 268 13.50 7.61 18.88
C SER A 268 13.71 7.20 20.33
N VAL A 269 13.68 5.90 20.65
CA VAL A 269 13.79 5.39 22.03
C VAL A 269 14.73 4.19 22.06
N ARG A 270 15.81 4.26 22.87
CA ARG A 270 16.85 3.24 22.96
C ARG A 270 17.07 2.67 24.36
N SER A 271 16.78 3.41 25.41
CA SER A 271 17.01 3.02 26.78
C SER A 271 15.74 3.11 27.62
N LYS A 272 15.73 2.49 28.80
CA LYS A 272 14.60 2.54 29.75
C LYS A 272 14.23 3.96 30.21
N THR A 273 15.21 4.86 30.23
CA THR A 273 15.01 6.25 30.66
C THR A 273 14.68 7.19 29.52
N ASP A 274 14.70 6.68 28.29
CA ASP A 274 14.42 7.45 27.09
C ASP A 274 12.92 7.58 26.84
N TYR A 275 12.52 8.63 26.15
CA TYR A 275 11.11 8.91 25.86
C TYR A 275 10.92 9.69 24.56
N SER A 276 9.79 9.48 23.90
CA SER A 276 9.43 10.19 22.68
C SER A 276 7.93 10.20 22.46
N VAL A 277 7.42 11.29 21.89
CA VAL A 277 6.09 11.35 21.29
C VAL A 277 6.19 10.89 19.84
N ILE A 278 5.32 9.99 19.44
CA ILE A 278 5.26 9.47 18.08
C ILE A 278 3.90 9.85 17.47
N ILE A 279 3.93 10.59 16.39
CA ILE A 279 2.73 11.07 15.68
C ILE A 279 2.58 10.28 14.40
N ILE A 280 1.43 9.64 14.22
CA ILE A 280 1.13 8.84 13.05
C ILE A 280 0.27 9.67 12.09
N LEU A 281 0.76 9.85 10.87
CA LEU A 281 0.10 10.59 9.80
C LEU A 281 0.00 9.73 8.53
N GLY A 282 -0.85 10.15 7.59
CA GLY A 282 -1.18 9.42 6.38
C GLY A 282 -2.29 8.39 6.63
N GLU A 283 -3.36 8.50 5.86
CA GLU A 283 -4.58 7.70 6.02
C GLU A 283 -4.30 6.21 5.83
N ASP A 284 -3.39 5.87 4.91
CA ASP A 284 -2.91 4.51 4.65
C ASP A 284 -2.21 3.89 5.87
N LEU A 285 -1.31 4.64 6.53
CA LEU A 285 -0.60 4.20 7.72
C LEU A 285 -1.54 4.12 8.94
N VAL A 286 -2.37 5.15 9.16
CA VAL A 286 -3.38 5.17 10.24
C VAL A 286 -4.30 3.97 10.10
N ARG A 287 -4.82 3.71 8.91
CA ARG A 287 -5.67 2.56 8.63
C ARG A 287 -4.94 1.25 8.92
N PHE A 288 -3.70 1.09 8.45
CA PHE A 288 -2.92 -0.13 8.69
C PHE A 288 -2.72 -0.39 10.19
N MET A 289 -2.41 0.64 10.98
CA MET A 289 -2.14 0.50 12.42
C MET A 289 -3.41 0.32 13.27
N LYS A 290 -4.58 0.78 12.81
CA LYS A 290 -5.81 0.83 13.60
C LYS A 290 -6.87 -0.20 13.19
N THR A 291 -6.81 -0.74 11.97
CA THR A 291 -7.75 -1.76 11.53
C THR A 291 -7.51 -3.08 12.27
N SER A 292 -8.55 -3.70 12.77
CA SER A 292 -8.49 -4.97 13.53
C SER A 292 -7.76 -6.09 12.76
N ARG A 293 -7.90 -6.10 11.42
CA ARG A 293 -7.27 -7.07 10.53
C ARG A 293 -5.74 -7.01 10.54
N THR A 294 -5.15 -5.82 10.58
CA THR A 294 -3.69 -5.61 10.48
C THR A 294 -3.04 -5.29 11.82
N GLN A 295 -3.78 -4.71 12.76
CA GLN A 295 -3.28 -4.40 14.11
C GLN A 295 -2.74 -5.63 14.85
N LYS A 296 -3.29 -6.81 14.57
CA LYS A 296 -2.86 -8.07 15.17
C LYS A 296 -1.39 -8.43 14.89
N TYR A 297 -0.80 -7.92 13.81
CA TYR A 297 0.59 -8.17 13.43
C TYR A 297 1.61 -7.34 14.22
N PHE A 298 1.17 -6.38 15.01
CA PHE A 298 2.04 -5.63 15.91
C PHE A 298 2.26 -6.39 17.22
N SER A 299 3.41 -6.10 17.87
CA SER A 299 3.72 -6.62 19.20
C SER A 299 2.67 -6.23 20.24
N ALA A 300 2.59 -7.02 21.30
CA ALA A 300 1.77 -6.67 22.46
C ALA A 300 2.17 -5.30 23.02
N GLN A 301 3.47 -4.99 23.04
CA GLN A 301 4.00 -3.70 23.47
C GLN A 301 3.50 -2.55 22.59
N THR A 302 3.58 -2.68 21.26
CA THR A 302 3.10 -1.65 20.33
C THR A 302 1.59 -1.45 20.46
N LYS A 303 0.82 -2.53 20.58
CA LYS A 303 -0.63 -2.45 20.83
C LYS A 303 -0.96 -1.71 22.13
N ALA A 304 -0.27 -2.02 23.22
CA ALA A 304 -0.42 -1.33 24.50
C ALA A 304 -0.07 0.16 24.39
N GLN A 305 1.03 0.51 23.70
CA GLN A 305 1.43 1.90 23.47
C GLN A 305 0.41 2.69 22.64
N ILE A 306 -0.26 2.05 21.69
CA ILE A 306 -1.37 2.64 20.93
C ILE A 306 -2.55 2.96 21.86
N CYS A 307 -2.97 1.99 22.69
CA CYS A 307 -4.05 2.18 23.67
C CYS A 307 -3.72 3.27 24.69
N ILE A 308 -2.50 3.27 25.25
CA ILE A 308 -2.05 4.29 26.21
C ILE A 308 -2.20 5.71 25.63
N GLY A 309 -1.79 5.94 24.36
CA GLY A 309 -1.91 7.25 23.72
C GLY A 309 -3.37 7.71 23.59
N GLU A 310 -4.30 6.80 23.32
CA GLU A 310 -5.73 7.06 23.25
C GLU A 310 -6.35 7.35 24.63
N ASP A 311 -6.03 6.52 25.62
CA ASP A 311 -6.53 6.65 26.97
C ASP A 311 -6.11 7.99 27.61
N VAL A 312 -4.82 8.36 27.48
CA VAL A 312 -4.33 9.64 27.98
C VAL A 312 -4.99 10.82 27.26
N THR A 313 -5.22 10.71 25.96
CA THR A 313 -5.93 11.76 25.21
C THR A 313 -7.36 11.93 25.70
N ASN A 314 -8.07 10.83 25.99
CA ASN A 314 -9.43 10.85 26.51
C ASN A 314 -9.48 11.39 27.94
N MET A 315 -8.58 10.97 28.82
CA MET A 315 -8.45 11.48 30.19
C MET A 315 -8.26 13.01 30.20
N ILE A 316 -7.34 13.53 29.38
CA ILE A 316 -7.10 14.98 29.30
C ILE A 316 -8.35 15.72 28.81
N ARG A 317 -9.07 15.15 27.85
CA ARG A 317 -10.32 15.74 27.34
C ARG A 317 -11.39 15.84 28.43
N GLU A 318 -11.54 14.79 29.21
CA GLU A 318 -12.56 14.69 30.26
C GLU A 318 -12.21 15.54 31.49
N GLU A 319 -11.00 15.42 32.03
CA GLU A 319 -10.57 16.12 33.26
C GLU A 319 -10.54 17.64 33.10
N ALA A 320 -10.01 18.11 31.96
CA ALA A 320 -9.88 19.55 31.72
C ALA A 320 -11.13 20.16 31.10
N ALA A 321 -12.20 19.39 30.83
CA ALA A 321 -13.40 19.83 30.10
C ALA A 321 -13.04 20.58 28.79
N ILE A 322 -11.95 20.20 28.13
CA ILE A 322 -11.44 20.87 26.95
C ILE A 322 -12.24 20.42 25.73
N THR A 323 -12.97 21.35 25.12
CA THR A 323 -13.72 21.09 23.88
C THR A 323 -12.86 21.31 22.63
N ASP A 324 -11.77 22.09 22.72
CA ASP A 324 -10.83 22.35 21.63
C ASP A 324 -9.85 21.19 21.45
N SER A 325 -10.05 20.40 20.41
CA SER A 325 -9.22 19.22 20.09
C SER A 325 -7.74 19.54 19.90
N ARG A 326 -7.41 20.76 19.45
CA ARG A 326 -6.01 21.22 19.28
C ARG A 326 -5.33 21.39 20.62
N LYS A 327 -6.04 21.91 21.62
CA LYS A 327 -5.53 22.05 22.99
C LYS A 327 -5.34 20.67 23.61
N VAL A 328 -6.32 19.76 23.48
CA VAL A 328 -6.19 18.38 23.96
C VAL A 328 -4.93 17.74 23.40
N PHE A 329 -4.72 17.79 22.07
CA PHE A 329 -3.55 17.21 21.41
C PHE A 329 -2.22 17.78 21.94
N ILE A 330 -2.13 19.11 22.15
CA ILE A 330 -0.94 19.77 22.68
C ILE A 330 -0.68 19.36 24.12
N GLU A 331 -1.72 19.36 24.98
CA GLU A 331 -1.56 18.96 26.38
C GLU A 331 -1.16 17.49 26.51
N THR A 332 -1.69 16.60 25.64
CA THR A 332 -1.25 15.20 25.58
C THR A 332 0.25 15.11 25.26
N ILE A 333 0.74 15.84 24.25
CA ILE A 333 2.17 15.87 23.93
C ILE A 333 3.00 16.36 25.12
N LYS A 334 2.55 17.39 25.83
CA LYS A 334 3.24 17.96 26.98
C LYS A 334 3.40 16.97 28.14
N GLN A 335 2.44 16.04 28.37
CA GLN A 335 2.57 15.02 29.41
C GLN A 335 3.86 14.21 29.24
N CYS A 336 4.14 13.76 28.01
CA CYS A 336 5.35 13.00 27.72
C CYS A 336 6.60 13.88 27.70
N ILE A 337 6.57 15.04 27.01
CA ILE A 337 7.76 15.92 26.85
C ILE A 337 8.21 16.50 28.18
N ASN A 338 7.30 16.90 29.06
CA ASN A 338 7.59 17.47 30.39
C ASN A 338 7.85 16.40 31.44
N ARG A 339 7.74 15.10 31.08
CA ARG A 339 7.98 13.98 32.00
C ARG A 339 7.04 14.01 33.20
N ASP A 340 5.76 14.25 32.94
CA ASP A 340 4.72 14.25 33.99
C ASP A 340 4.72 12.96 34.80
N GLU A 341 4.62 13.06 36.14
CA GLU A 341 4.72 11.89 37.03
C GLU A 341 3.50 10.95 36.85
N GLY A 342 2.32 11.50 36.62
CA GLY A 342 1.11 10.72 36.36
C GLY A 342 1.23 9.93 35.06
N TRP A 343 1.75 10.57 33.99
CA TRP A 343 2.07 9.91 32.73
C TRP A 343 3.03 8.73 32.92
N LYS A 344 4.15 8.95 33.65
CA LYS A 344 5.14 7.90 33.86
C LYS A 344 4.57 6.72 34.63
N ALA A 345 3.84 6.98 35.71
CA ALA A 345 3.21 5.94 36.51
C ALA A 345 2.20 5.13 35.70
N PHE A 346 1.31 5.80 34.97
CA PHE A 346 0.32 5.15 34.11
C PHE A 346 0.96 4.30 33.01
N TYR A 347 1.98 4.84 32.34
CA TYR A 347 2.71 4.11 31.30
C TYR A 347 3.37 2.85 31.86
N GLN A 348 4.09 2.97 33.00
CA GLN A 348 4.77 1.85 33.64
C GLN A 348 3.79 0.77 34.09
N GLU A 349 2.68 1.15 34.71
CA GLU A 349 1.64 0.21 35.15
C GLU A 349 1.06 -0.56 33.96
N THR A 350 0.66 0.14 32.92
CA THR A 350 0.06 -0.48 31.72
C THR A 350 1.04 -1.39 31.00
N MET A 351 2.29 -0.95 30.81
CA MET A 351 3.30 -1.76 30.13
C MET A 351 3.72 -3.00 30.92
N ASN A 352 3.81 -2.90 32.25
CA ASN A 352 4.13 -4.04 33.11
C ASN A 352 2.99 -5.09 33.14
N ASN A 353 1.75 -4.67 32.92
CA ASN A 353 0.58 -5.55 32.84
C ASN A 353 0.36 -6.12 31.43
N THR A 354 1.14 -5.71 30.45
CA THR A 354 1.03 -6.18 29.06
C THR A 354 1.57 -7.60 28.94
N ILE A 355 0.71 -8.53 28.53
CA ILE A 355 1.05 -9.93 28.29
C ILE A 355 1.04 -10.19 26.78
N ASP A 356 2.04 -10.88 26.28
CA ASP A 356 2.09 -11.28 24.87
C ASP A 356 1.22 -12.53 24.67
N ASN A 357 0.00 -12.30 24.20
CA ASN A 357 -1.01 -13.33 23.92
C ASN A 357 -1.21 -13.51 22.39
N ALA A 358 -0.17 -13.49 21.59
CA ALA A 358 -0.35 -13.77 20.15
C ALA A 358 -0.93 -15.20 19.97
N PRO A 359 -1.98 -15.39 19.15
CA PRO A 359 -2.58 -16.69 18.94
C PRO A 359 -1.57 -17.66 18.34
N GLU A 360 -1.23 -18.75 19.06
CA GLU A 360 -0.27 -19.77 18.59
C GLU A 360 -0.70 -20.39 17.26
N GLU A 361 -2.00 -20.62 17.06
CA GLU A 361 -2.57 -21.21 15.84
C GLU A 361 -2.26 -20.37 14.58
N GLU A 362 -2.23 -19.06 14.68
CA GLU A 362 -1.93 -18.19 13.53
C GLU A 362 -0.44 -18.23 13.17
N LYS A 363 0.44 -18.27 14.16
CA LYS A 363 1.89 -18.44 13.98
C LYS A 363 2.20 -19.78 13.33
N GLU A 364 1.54 -20.84 13.75
CA GLU A 364 1.74 -22.18 13.18
C GLU A 364 1.32 -22.25 11.72
N SER A 365 0.18 -21.70 11.36
CA SER A 365 -0.30 -21.62 9.98
C SER A 365 0.68 -20.86 9.05
N ILE A 366 1.31 -19.79 9.53
CA ILE A 366 2.32 -19.04 8.78
C ILE A 366 3.59 -19.87 8.58
N ILE A 367 4.06 -20.51 9.64
CA ILE A 367 5.25 -21.39 9.57
C ILE A 367 5.03 -22.53 8.59
N GLU A 368 3.87 -23.20 8.65
CA GLU A 368 3.53 -24.26 7.69
C GLU A 368 3.55 -23.78 6.24
N HIS A 369 3.00 -22.60 6.00
CA HIS A 369 3.04 -21.98 4.66
C HIS A 369 4.47 -21.74 4.18
N ILE A 370 5.32 -21.13 5.02
CA ILE A 370 6.74 -20.88 4.72
C ILE A 370 7.52 -22.19 4.53
N MET A 371 7.19 -23.23 5.28
CA MET A 371 7.80 -24.55 5.07
C MET A 371 7.48 -25.12 3.68
N VAL A 372 6.26 -24.95 3.18
CA VAL A 372 5.91 -25.36 1.81
C VAL A 372 6.72 -24.53 0.80
N GLU A 373 6.84 -23.22 0.98
CA GLU A 373 7.68 -22.36 0.12
C GLU A 373 9.16 -22.79 0.16
N ASN A 374 9.71 -23.15 1.33
CA ASN A 374 11.07 -23.67 1.45
C ASN A 374 11.26 -25.03 0.70
N GLU A 375 10.26 -25.90 0.74
CA GLU A 375 10.30 -27.15 -0.03
C GLU A 375 10.22 -26.89 -1.55
N ILE A 376 9.51 -25.86 -1.99
CA ILE A 376 9.53 -25.39 -3.38
C ILE A 376 10.94 -24.94 -3.75
N ASP A 377 11.57 -24.11 -2.93
CA ASP A 377 12.94 -23.61 -3.16
C ASP A 377 13.94 -24.78 -3.26
N LYS A 378 13.83 -25.79 -2.40
CA LYS A 378 14.66 -27.04 -2.48
C LYS A 378 14.41 -27.82 -3.76
N ALA A 379 13.16 -27.89 -4.21
CA ALA A 379 12.84 -28.56 -5.47
C ALA A 379 13.44 -27.81 -6.68
N LEU A 380 13.39 -26.48 -6.67
CA LEU A 380 14.01 -25.64 -7.72
C LEU A 380 15.54 -25.78 -7.71
N LYS A 381 16.18 -25.74 -6.54
CA LYS A 381 17.63 -25.96 -6.39
C LYS A 381 18.07 -27.31 -6.98
N SER A 382 17.22 -28.32 -6.89
CA SER A 382 17.47 -29.65 -7.48
C SER A 382 16.93 -29.82 -8.90
N HIS A 383 16.48 -28.73 -9.56
CA HIS A 383 15.84 -28.72 -10.88
C HIS A 383 14.65 -29.71 -11.02
N ASN A 384 13.95 -30.01 -9.90
CA ASN A 384 12.78 -30.84 -9.90
C ASN A 384 11.50 -30.02 -10.08
N ILE A 385 11.25 -29.59 -11.31
CA ILE A 385 10.13 -28.71 -11.66
C ILE A 385 8.78 -29.34 -11.32
N LEU A 386 8.62 -30.64 -11.60
CA LEU A 386 7.39 -31.37 -11.29
C LEU A 386 7.05 -31.37 -9.79
N ARG A 387 8.05 -31.48 -8.91
CA ARG A 387 7.85 -31.39 -7.46
C ARG A 387 7.50 -29.96 -7.07
N ALA A 388 8.21 -28.97 -7.61
CA ALA A 388 7.95 -27.57 -7.33
C ALA A 388 6.50 -27.18 -7.70
N THR A 389 6.04 -27.50 -8.90
CA THR A 389 4.69 -27.17 -9.37
C THR A 389 3.59 -27.89 -8.56
N ARG A 390 3.81 -29.12 -8.10
CA ARG A 390 2.89 -29.81 -7.18
C ARG A 390 2.79 -29.12 -5.82
N LEU A 391 3.89 -28.64 -5.27
CA LEU A 391 3.90 -27.93 -4.00
C LEU A 391 3.23 -26.54 -4.14
N ILE A 392 3.47 -25.82 -5.24
CA ILE A 392 2.79 -24.56 -5.54
C ILE A 392 1.28 -24.78 -5.63
N LYS A 393 0.82 -25.88 -6.22
CA LYS A 393 -0.61 -26.21 -6.27
C LYS A 393 -1.23 -26.29 -4.87
N LYS A 394 -0.52 -26.81 -3.87
CA LYS A 394 -1.02 -26.80 -2.47
C LYS A 394 -1.22 -25.37 -1.95
N LEU A 395 -0.32 -24.44 -2.30
CA LEU A 395 -0.48 -23.02 -1.93
C LEU A 395 -1.64 -22.35 -2.68
N ILE A 396 -1.88 -22.72 -3.94
CA ILE A 396 -3.05 -22.25 -4.72
C ILE A 396 -4.34 -22.72 -4.07
N ASP A 397 -4.40 -24.00 -3.68
CA ASP A 397 -5.60 -24.62 -3.09
C ASP A 397 -5.86 -24.07 -1.67
N GLY A 398 -4.82 -23.67 -0.94
CA GLY A 398 -4.90 -23.08 0.39
C GLY A 398 -5.07 -21.54 0.41
N ALA A 399 -5.03 -20.87 -0.75
CA ALA A 399 -5.12 -19.42 -0.82
C ALA A 399 -6.51 -18.90 -0.41
N THR A 400 -6.54 -17.95 0.51
CA THR A 400 -7.77 -17.40 1.09
C THR A 400 -8.37 -16.24 0.27
N ASN A 401 -7.59 -15.63 -0.63
CA ASN A 401 -8.05 -14.55 -1.49
C ASN A 401 -7.61 -14.75 -2.94
N CYS A 402 -8.35 -14.14 -3.88
CA CYS A 402 -8.10 -14.29 -5.31
C CYS A 402 -6.74 -13.73 -5.75
N LYS A 403 -6.27 -12.62 -5.16
CA LYS A 403 -4.99 -12.01 -5.53
C LYS A 403 -3.81 -12.93 -5.20
N ASP A 404 -3.82 -13.54 -4.03
CA ASP A 404 -2.78 -14.47 -3.60
C ASP A 404 -2.83 -15.79 -4.39
N LYS A 405 -4.05 -16.27 -4.69
CA LYS A 405 -4.27 -17.40 -5.60
C LYS A 405 -3.66 -17.15 -6.98
N GLY A 406 -3.94 -15.98 -7.57
CA GLY A 406 -3.35 -15.56 -8.85
C GLY A 406 -1.83 -15.48 -8.80
N TRP A 407 -1.26 -14.97 -7.70
CA TRP A 407 0.18 -14.91 -7.49
C TRP A 407 0.85 -16.28 -7.62
N TYR A 408 0.35 -17.28 -6.88
CA TYR A 408 0.91 -18.63 -6.96
C TYR A 408 0.63 -19.31 -8.30
N GLN A 409 -0.47 -18.99 -8.98
CA GLN A 409 -0.71 -19.45 -10.34
C GLN A 409 0.31 -18.88 -11.33
N GLN A 410 0.69 -17.59 -11.22
CA GLN A 410 1.75 -17.03 -12.04
C GLN A 410 3.10 -17.69 -11.77
N LEU A 411 3.41 -17.97 -10.50
CA LEU A 411 4.61 -18.69 -10.14
C LEU A 411 4.62 -20.11 -10.72
N GLN A 412 3.47 -20.81 -10.67
CA GLN A 412 3.28 -22.12 -11.30
C GLN A 412 3.47 -22.03 -12.82
N ALA A 413 2.88 -21.01 -13.47
CA ALA A 413 3.02 -20.80 -14.91
C ALA A 413 4.48 -20.58 -15.31
N LYS A 414 5.23 -19.74 -14.57
CA LYS A 414 6.65 -19.50 -14.79
C LYS A 414 7.48 -20.79 -14.83
N TYR A 415 7.26 -21.70 -13.89
CA TYR A 415 8.03 -22.95 -13.85
C TYR A 415 7.50 -23.96 -14.85
N THR A 416 6.18 -24.05 -15.07
CA THR A 416 5.61 -24.90 -16.12
C THR A 416 6.12 -24.50 -17.50
N PHE A 417 6.41 -23.22 -17.75
CA PHE A 417 6.95 -22.74 -19.01
C PHE A 417 8.28 -23.37 -19.39
N LEU A 418 9.09 -23.81 -18.41
CA LEU A 418 10.35 -24.53 -18.66
C LEU A 418 10.13 -25.90 -19.28
N GLU A 419 8.94 -26.49 -19.17
CA GLU A 419 8.57 -27.81 -19.69
C GLU A 419 7.53 -27.73 -20.82
N SER A 420 6.52 -26.85 -20.69
CA SER A 420 5.40 -26.72 -21.62
C SER A 420 4.91 -25.26 -21.68
N GLU A 421 5.16 -24.57 -22.82
CA GLU A 421 4.70 -23.21 -23.04
C GLU A 421 3.15 -23.14 -23.10
N ILE A 422 2.49 -24.13 -23.69
CA ILE A 422 1.03 -24.18 -23.86
C ILE A 422 0.33 -24.27 -22.50
N ASP A 423 0.78 -25.17 -21.63
CA ASP A 423 0.18 -25.33 -20.31
C ASP A 423 0.43 -24.09 -19.43
N ALA A 424 1.61 -23.49 -19.55
CA ALA A 424 1.94 -22.24 -18.86
C ALA A 424 1.03 -21.09 -19.27
N GLU A 425 0.69 -20.93 -20.55
CA GLU A 425 -0.22 -19.88 -21.05
C GLU A 425 -1.60 -20.01 -20.41
N GLN A 426 -2.16 -21.23 -20.31
CA GLN A 426 -3.45 -21.46 -19.67
C GLN A 426 -3.43 -21.16 -18.17
N ILE A 427 -2.35 -21.52 -17.48
CA ILE A 427 -2.20 -21.20 -16.05
C ILE A 427 -2.07 -19.69 -15.87
N GLN A 428 -1.30 -19.00 -16.73
CA GLN A 428 -1.12 -17.55 -16.68
C GLN A 428 -2.43 -16.80 -16.95
N TYR A 429 -3.28 -17.31 -17.83
CA TYR A 429 -4.64 -16.78 -18.03
C TYR A 429 -5.42 -16.75 -16.73
N ASN A 430 -5.44 -17.87 -15.99
CA ASN A 430 -6.12 -17.97 -14.70
C ASN A 430 -5.48 -17.06 -13.63
N ALA A 431 -4.14 -16.91 -13.67
CA ALA A 431 -3.41 -16.03 -12.76
C ALA A 431 -3.84 -14.57 -12.93
N HIS A 432 -3.83 -14.07 -14.16
CA HIS A 432 -4.24 -12.69 -14.47
C HIS A 432 -5.74 -12.46 -14.20
N TYR A 433 -6.59 -13.44 -14.50
CA TYR A 433 -8.02 -13.37 -14.17
C TYR A 433 -8.27 -13.19 -12.66
N ASN A 434 -7.53 -13.91 -11.82
CA ASN A 434 -7.63 -13.79 -10.37
C ASN A 434 -6.95 -12.52 -9.82
N ASN A 435 -5.96 -11.99 -10.54
CA ASN A 435 -5.19 -10.83 -10.12
C ASN A 435 -4.69 -10.02 -11.32
N PRO A 436 -5.40 -8.96 -11.72
CA PRO A 436 -5.08 -8.13 -12.90
C PRO A 436 -3.75 -7.34 -12.79
N HIS A 437 -3.15 -7.25 -11.61
CA HIS A 437 -1.82 -6.64 -11.42
C HIS A 437 -0.67 -7.54 -11.88
N LEU A 438 -0.95 -8.82 -12.16
CA LEU A 438 0.01 -9.79 -12.67
C LEU A 438 0.19 -9.67 -14.19
N LEU A 439 1.16 -10.42 -14.71
CA LEU A 439 1.43 -10.46 -16.15
C LEU A 439 0.19 -10.87 -16.93
N LYS A 440 -0.13 -10.10 -17.96
CA LYS A 440 -1.21 -10.40 -18.90
C LYS A 440 -0.73 -11.43 -19.93
N PRO A 441 -1.45 -12.52 -20.17
CA PRO A 441 -1.14 -13.45 -21.26
C PRO A 441 -1.46 -12.81 -22.62
N GLU A 442 -0.84 -13.29 -23.70
CA GLU A 442 -1.04 -12.75 -25.06
C GLU A 442 -2.51 -12.80 -25.49
N LYS A 443 -3.22 -13.88 -25.15
CA LYS A 443 -4.65 -14.06 -25.45
C LYS A 443 -5.48 -13.91 -24.19
N TYR A 444 -6.07 -12.74 -24.02
CA TYR A 444 -6.92 -12.45 -22.86
C TYR A 444 -8.19 -11.73 -23.30
N PRO A 445 -9.29 -12.47 -23.58
CA PRO A 445 -10.53 -11.89 -24.08
C PRO A 445 -11.22 -11.04 -23.01
N TYR A 446 -11.85 -9.96 -23.45
CA TYR A 446 -12.63 -9.08 -22.58
C TYR A 446 -13.85 -9.81 -21.99
N LYS A 447 -14.06 -9.66 -20.68
CA LYS A 447 -15.22 -10.17 -19.96
C LYS A 447 -16.19 -9.03 -19.63
N LYS A 448 -17.38 -9.07 -20.20
CA LYS A 448 -18.43 -8.05 -20.02
C LYS A 448 -18.95 -7.98 -18.58
N LEU A 449 -19.29 -6.76 -18.13
CA LEU A 449 -20.14 -6.52 -16.96
C LEU A 449 -21.62 -6.78 -17.30
N GLY A 450 -22.47 -6.80 -16.28
CA GLY A 450 -23.91 -6.98 -16.46
C GLY A 450 -24.35 -8.43 -16.55
N THR A 451 -23.46 -9.38 -16.22
CA THR A 451 -23.79 -10.81 -16.21
C THR A 451 -24.30 -11.30 -14.85
N ILE A 452 -24.25 -10.48 -13.81
CA ILE A 452 -24.60 -10.84 -12.44
C ILE A 452 -26.03 -10.36 -12.13
N ASN A 453 -26.92 -11.29 -11.75
CA ASN A 453 -28.32 -10.99 -11.35
C ASN A 453 -28.46 -10.62 -9.86
N THR A 454 -27.48 -9.94 -9.28
CA THR A 454 -27.52 -9.53 -7.88
C THR A 454 -28.01 -8.08 -7.78
N SER A 455 -28.97 -7.80 -6.90
CA SER A 455 -29.45 -6.43 -6.71
C SER A 455 -28.35 -5.53 -6.14
N ARG A 456 -28.37 -4.24 -6.50
CA ARG A 456 -27.45 -3.23 -6.01
C ARG A 456 -27.39 -3.19 -4.47
N ILE A 457 -28.55 -3.27 -3.82
CA ILE A 457 -28.63 -3.29 -2.34
C ILE A 457 -27.88 -4.48 -1.77
N GLN A 458 -28.01 -5.66 -2.39
CA GLN A 458 -27.29 -6.85 -1.93
C GLN A 458 -25.78 -6.72 -2.15
N LEU A 459 -25.34 -6.08 -3.24
CA LEU A 459 -23.93 -5.80 -3.47
C LEU A 459 -23.37 -4.86 -2.38
N ILE A 460 -24.09 -3.78 -2.01
CA ILE A 460 -23.73 -2.90 -0.89
C ILE A 460 -23.63 -3.67 0.43
N LYS A 461 -24.62 -4.52 0.74
CA LYS A 461 -24.59 -5.34 1.96
C LYS A 461 -23.39 -6.28 2.00
N ASN A 462 -23.08 -6.90 0.87
CA ASN A 462 -21.93 -7.81 0.76
C ASN A 462 -20.60 -7.06 0.98
N GLU A 463 -20.50 -5.85 0.43
CA GLU A 463 -19.32 -4.99 0.63
C GLU A 463 -19.17 -4.54 2.08
N LEU A 464 -20.28 -4.13 2.71
CA LEU A 464 -20.24 -3.66 4.11
C LEU A 464 -19.94 -4.78 5.13
N LYS A 465 -20.33 -6.02 4.85
CA LYS A 465 -20.06 -7.19 5.73
C LYS A 465 -18.58 -7.51 5.91
N GLN A 466 -17.70 -7.06 5.02
CA GLN A 466 -16.26 -7.31 5.16
C GLN A 466 -15.62 -6.45 6.27
N PHE A 467 -16.30 -5.41 6.76
CA PHE A 467 -15.83 -4.55 7.84
C PHE A 467 -16.34 -5.07 9.17
N ALA A 468 -15.43 -5.45 10.08
CA ALA A 468 -15.78 -5.99 11.39
C ALA A 468 -16.42 -4.91 12.29
N THR A 469 -16.01 -3.65 12.13
CA THR A 469 -16.48 -2.51 12.95
C THR A 469 -16.75 -1.29 12.08
N TYR A 470 -17.52 -0.34 12.63
CA TYR A 470 -17.69 0.98 12.02
C TYR A 470 -16.35 1.71 11.85
N LEU A 471 -15.40 1.54 12.78
CA LEU A 471 -14.07 2.16 12.64
C LEU A 471 -13.32 1.61 11.43
N ASP A 472 -13.38 0.30 11.18
CA ASP A 472 -12.75 -0.31 9.98
C ASP A 472 -13.35 0.27 8.70
N LEU A 473 -14.68 0.44 8.64
CA LEU A 473 -15.39 1.07 7.53
C LEU A 473 -14.98 2.54 7.37
N LYS A 474 -14.95 3.30 8.47
CA LYS A 474 -14.55 4.73 8.45
C LYS A 474 -13.13 4.88 7.92
N LEU A 475 -12.17 4.13 8.44
CA LEU A 475 -10.78 4.19 8.01
C LEU A 475 -10.60 3.80 6.52
N PHE A 476 -11.38 2.83 6.04
CA PHE A 476 -11.41 2.50 4.61
C PHE A 476 -11.90 3.69 3.77
N VAL A 477 -12.98 4.34 4.19
CA VAL A 477 -13.55 5.48 3.45
C VAL A 477 -12.67 6.72 3.56
N ASP A 478 -12.04 6.96 4.69
CA ASP A 478 -11.08 8.07 4.86
C ASP A 478 -9.91 7.90 3.88
N GLU A 479 -9.31 6.70 3.77
CA GLU A 479 -8.28 6.41 2.76
C GLU A 479 -8.81 6.53 1.33
N LEU A 480 -10.00 5.99 1.05
CA LEU A 480 -10.63 6.11 -0.26
C LEU A 480 -10.81 7.59 -0.66
N CYS A 481 -11.30 8.41 0.24
CA CYS A 481 -11.50 9.84 0.01
C CYS A 481 -10.17 10.61 -0.11
N SER A 482 -9.10 10.21 0.58
CA SER A 482 -7.79 10.82 0.42
C SER A 482 -7.18 10.57 -0.96
N ASN A 483 -7.52 9.43 -1.56
CA ASN A 483 -7.10 9.06 -2.91
C ASN A 483 -7.99 9.64 -4.03
N LEU A 484 -9.15 10.20 -3.70
CA LEU A 484 -10.05 10.88 -4.64
C LEU A 484 -9.76 12.39 -4.69
N VAL A 485 -8.54 12.76 -5.08
CA VAL A 485 -8.09 14.15 -5.21
C VAL A 485 -7.31 14.37 -6.49
N PHE A 486 -7.38 15.59 -7.05
CA PHE A 486 -6.56 15.95 -8.20
C PHE A 486 -5.06 16.00 -7.83
N ALA A 487 -4.20 15.84 -8.83
CA ALA A 487 -2.74 15.85 -8.69
C ALA A 487 -2.14 14.69 -7.86
N ILE A 488 -2.93 13.64 -7.61
CA ILE A 488 -2.40 12.36 -7.10
C ILE A 488 -2.02 11.45 -8.30
N ASP A 489 -1.25 10.41 -8.03
CA ASP A 489 -0.90 9.39 -9.02
C ASP A 489 -2.15 8.80 -9.69
N SER A 490 -2.15 8.71 -11.02
CA SER A 490 -3.33 8.30 -11.79
C SER A 490 -3.77 6.86 -11.46
N GLU A 491 -2.82 5.91 -11.26
CA GLU A 491 -3.17 4.52 -10.91
C GLU A 491 -3.87 4.44 -9.55
N VAL A 492 -3.41 5.24 -8.57
CA VAL A 492 -4.03 5.33 -7.24
C VAL A 492 -5.43 5.91 -7.34
N PHE A 493 -5.60 6.97 -8.14
CA PHE A 493 -6.90 7.61 -8.36
C PHE A 493 -7.90 6.69 -9.05
N GLU A 494 -7.52 6.05 -10.15
CA GLU A 494 -8.35 5.13 -10.91
C GLU A 494 -8.78 3.91 -10.08
N GLU A 495 -7.88 3.39 -9.23
CA GLU A 495 -8.22 2.32 -8.30
C GLU A 495 -9.21 2.81 -7.21
N ALA A 496 -9.08 4.05 -6.77
CA ALA A 496 -10.05 4.65 -5.86
C ALA A 496 -11.44 4.81 -6.51
N ILE A 497 -11.52 5.22 -7.78
CA ILE A 497 -12.77 5.26 -8.55
C ILE A 497 -13.38 3.86 -8.68
N LYS A 498 -12.58 2.82 -8.96
CA LYS A 498 -13.07 1.43 -8.99
C LYS A 498 -13.65 1.01 -7.64
N LYS A 499 -12.92 1.22 -6.54
CA LYS A 499 -13.38 0.91 -5.18
C LYS A 499 -14.64 1.69 -4.80
N LEU A 500 -14.74 2.94 -5.23
CA LEU A 500 -15.95 3.75 -5.02
C LEU A 500 -17.16 3.14 -5.71
N GLY A 501 -17.00 2.66 -6.96
CA GLY A 501 -18.07 1.97 -7.67
C GLY A 501 -18.56 0.72 -6.91
N VAL A 502 -17.64 -0.09 -6.41
CA VAL A 502 -17.95 -1.27 -5.57
C VAL A 502 -18.67 -0.85 -4.28
N TYR A 503 -18.16 0.18 -3.59
CA TYR A 503 -18.77 0.71 -2.36
C TYR A 503 -20.20 1.22 -2.55
N PHE A 504 -20.50 1.75 -3.74
CA PHE A 504 -21.85 2.15 -4.13
C PHE A 504 -22.73 0.98 -4.63
N GLY A 505 -22.20 -0.23 -4.63
CA GLY A 505 -22.92 -1.44 -5.07
C GLY A 505 -23.07 -1.54 -6.59
N PHE A 506 -22.11 -0.99 -7.34
CA PHE A 506 -22.02 -1.19 -8.78
C PHE A 506 -21.09 -2.35 -9.12
N GLU A 507 -21.33 -3.05 -10.22
CA GLU A 507 -20.28 -3.82 -10.86
C GLU A 507 -19.28 -2.81 -11.44
N SER A 508 -18.06 -2.80 -10.94
CA SER A 508 -17.01 -1.84 -11.27
C SER A 508 -15.77 -2.56 -11.81
N GLN A 509 -15.29 -2.12 -12.96
CA GLN A 509 -14.16 -2.71 -13.67
C GLN A 509 -13.22 -1.61 -14.17
N ARG A 510 -11.93 -1.94 -14.28
CA ARG A 510 -10.91 -1.11 -14.93
C ARG A 510 -10.48 -1.78 -16.24
N PRO A 511 -11.21 -1.59 -17.36
CA PRO A 511 -10.92 -2.30 -18.61
C PRO A 511 -9.51 -2.06 -19.14
N ASP A 512 -8.99 -0.83 -19.02
CA ASP A 512 -7.61 -0.53 -19.41
C ASP A 512 -6.59 -1.32 -18.59
N LEU A 513 -6.75 -1.39 -17.27
CA LEU A 513 -5.86 -2.17 -16.40
C LEU A 513 -6.03 -3.68 -16.62
N GLU A 514 -7.28 -4.16 -16.60
CA GLU A 514 -7.61 -5.59 -16.56
C GLU A 514 -7.43 -6.28 -17.92
N TYR A 515 -7.71 -5.55 -19.01
CA TYR A 515 -7.71 -6.11 -20.38
C TYR A 515 -6.81 -5.35 -21.35
N LYS A 516 -6.20 -4.24 -20.92
CA LYS A 516 -5.38 -3.33 -21.74
C LYS A 516 -6.16 -2.76 -22.95
N THR A 517 -7.43 -2.53 -22.72
CA THR A 517 -8.35 -1.95 -23.73
C THR A 517 -9.55 -1.32 -23.05
N GLY A 518 -10.11 -0.26 -23.62
CA GLY A 518 -11.28 0.42 -23.06
C GLY A 518 -10.93 1.53 -22.06
N PRO A 519 -11.94 2.04 -21.33
CA PRO A 519 -11.78 3.19 -20.43
C PRO A 519 -11.04 2.84 -19.13
N ASP A 520 -10.57 3.86 -18.42
CA ASP A 520 -9.94 3.72 -17.10
C ASP A 520 -10.87 3.05 -16.09
N ASN A 521 -12.16 3.40 -16.11
CA ASN A 521 -13.18 2.77 -15.28
C ASN A 521 -14.51 2.60 -16.03
N LEU A 522 -15.21 1.49 -15.75
CA LEU A 522 -16.55 1.21 -16.23
C LEU A 522 -17.41 0.76 -15.05
N TRP A 523 -18.53 1.46 -14.81
CA TRP A 523 -19.51 1.10 -13.78
C TRP A 523 -20.80 0.65 -14.41
N HIS A 524 -21.37 -0.46 -13.93
CA HIS A 524 -22.69 -0.93 -14.27
C HIS A 524 -23.63 -0.78 -13.07
N PHE A 525 -24.66 0.05 -13.22
CA PHE A 525 -25.64 0.36 -12.17
C PHE A 525 -26.68 -0.73 -11.94
N GLY A 526 -26.74 -1.73 -12.81
CA GLY A 526 -27.89 -2.61 -13.01
C GLY A 526 -28.83 -2.09 -14.11
N ASN A 527 -29.79 -2.91 -14.52
CA ASN A 527 -30.80 -2.56 -15.53
C ASN A 527 -30.26 -2.03 -16.88
N GLY A 528 -29.02 -2.38 -17.25
CA GLY A 528 -28.39 -1.97 -18.50
C GLY A 528 -27.92 -0.51 -18.56
N THR A 529 -27.75 0.14 -17.43
CA THR A 529 -27.17 1.50 -17.33
C THR A 529 -25.69 1.44 -16.99
N PHE A 530 -24.86 2.17 -17.76
CA PHE A 530 -23.42 2.21 -17.60
C PHE A 530 -22.89 3.63 -17.47
N PHE A 531 -21.80 3.78 -16.67
CA PHE A 531 -20.96 4.96 -16.66
C PHE A 531 -19.58 4.58 -17.18
N LEU A 532 -19.18 5.22 -18.27
CA LEU A 532 -17.85 5.13 -18.85
C LEU A 532 -17.03 6.31 -18.32
N ILE A 533 -15.95 6.04 -17.59
CA ILE A 533 -15.20 7.05 -16.85
C ILE A 533 -13.76 7.07 -17.34
N GLU A 534 -13.30 8.26 -17.72
CA GLU A 534 -11.93 8.56 -18.11
C GLU A 534 -11.31 9.52 -17.11
N CYS A 535 -10.17 9.18 -16.53
CA CYS A 535 -9.52 9.93 -15.47
C CYS A 535 -8.39 10.82 -16.01
N LYS A 536 -8.47 12.11 -15.75
CA LYS A 536 -7.44 13.12 -16.06
C LYS A 536 -7.16 13.96 -14.82
N ASN A 537 -6.95 13.28 -13.70
CA ASN A 537 -6.71 13.91 -12.40
C ASN A 537 -5.26 14.43 -12.24
N ASP A 538 -4.33 14.00 -13.08
CA ASP A 538 -2.92 14.35 -13.07
C ASP A 538 -2.56 15.57 -13.96
N VAL A 539 -3.56 16.10 -14.70
CA VAL A 539 -3.36 17.31 -15.48
C VAL A 539 -3.39 18.59 -14.59
N ALA A 540 -2.79 19.68 -15.09
CA ALA A 540 -2.73 20.94 -14.37
C ALA A 540 -4.13 21.44 -13.95
N ILE A 541 -4.31 21.77 -12.68
CA ILE A 541 -5.63 22.08 -12.08
C ILE A 541 -6.24 23.38 -12.61
N ASP A 542 -5.43 24.27 -13.16
CA ASP A 542 -5.84 25.53 -13.77
C ASP A 542 -6.20 25.41 -15.26
N ARG A 543 -6.22 24.20 -15.78
CA ARG A 543 -6.55 23.89 -17.16
C ARG A 543 -7.98 24.28 -17.48
N LYS A 544 -8.20 24.96 -18.62
CA LYS A 544 -9.50 25.58 -18.95
C LYS A 544 -10.31 24.79 -19.96
N GLU A 545 -9.71 23.85 -20.67
CA GLU A 545 -10.39 23.06 -21.70
C GLU A 545 -9.89 21.61 -21.74
N ILE A 546 -10.76 20.71 -22.20
CA ILE A 546 -10.49 19.32 -22.55
C ILE A 546 -9.89 19.33 -23.95
N SER A 547 -8.68 18.84 -24.12
CA SER A 547 -7.94 18.90 -25.37
C SER A 547 -8.52 18.01 -26.47
N LYS A 548 -8.16 18.27 -27.72
CA LYS A 548 -8.55 17.42 -28.86
C LYS A 548 -8.06 15.97 -28.70
N ALA A 549 -6.90 15.76 -28.10
CA ALA A 549 -6.37 14.41 -27.86
C ALA A 549 -7.23 13.62 -26.85
N GLU A 550 -7.65 14.27 -25.77
CA GLU A 550 -8.51 13.65 -24.74
C GLU A 550 -9.92 13.37 -25.28
N VAL A 551 -10.44 14.25 -26.13
CA VAL A 551 -11.73 14.01 -26.83
C VAL A 551 -11.60 12.82 -27.78
N GLY A 552 -10.47 12.69 -28.49
CA GLY A 552 -10.18 11.54 -29.35
C GLY A 552 -10.10 10.24 -28.55
N GLN A 553 -9.47 10.26 -27.38
CA GLN A 553 -9.40 9.11 -26.46
C GLN A 553 -10.79 8.68 -26.01
N MET A 554 -11.61 9.61 -25.53
CA MET A 554 -12.99 9.34 -25.14
C MET A 554 -13.83 8.77 -26.30
N SER A 555 -13.66 9.31 -27.52
CA SER A 555 -14.33 8.79 -28.71
C SER A 555 -13.97 7.34 -28.97
N ASN A 556 -12.69 6.98 -28.83
CA ASN A 556 -12.24 5.59 -28.97
C ASN A 556 -12.86 4.68 -27.90
N HIS A 557 -12.96 5.15 -26.65
CA HIS A 557 -13.57 4.37 -25.57
C HIS A 557 -15.08 4.21 -25.75
N ILE A 558 -15.77 5.23 -26.30
CA ILE A 558 -17.18 5.14 -26.65
C ILE A 558 -17.38 4.08 -27.76
N ASN A 559 -16.57 4.11 -28.82
CA ASN A 559 -16.62 3.10 -29.88
C ASN A 559 -16.34 1.70 -29.33
N TRP A 560 -15.30 1.57 -28.50
CA TRP A 560 -14.99 0.31 -27.81
C TRP A 560 -16.20 -0.21 -26.99
N PHE A 561 -16.89 0.68 -26.27
CA PHE A 561 -18.07 0.32 -25.49
C PHE A 561 -19.22 -0.15 -26.41
N GLU A 562 -19.49 0.54 -27.49
CA GLU A 562 -20.53 0.17 -28.47
C GLU A 562 -20.27 -1.17 -29.13
N ASP A 563 -19.00 -1.46 -29.44
CA ASP A 563 -18.59 -2.75 -30.02
C ASP A 563 -18.78 -3.90 -29.03
N HIS A 564 -18.51 -3.66 -27.74
CA HIS A 564 -18.62 -4.70 -26.70
C HIS A 564 -20.04 -4.82 -26.13
N TYR A 565 -20.84 -3.76 -26.14
CA TYR A 565 -22.18 -3.68 -25.55
C TYR A 565 -23.24 -3.17 -26.54
N PRO A 566 -23.39 -3.80 -27.73
CA PRO A 566 -24.30 -3.31 -28.76
C PRO A 566 -25.77 -3.31 -28.33
N GLU A 567 -26.14 -4.12 -27.34
CA GLU A 567 -27.46 -4.20 -26.75
C GLU A 567 -27.83 -3.09 -25.79
N VAL A 568 -26.82 -2.34 -25.28
CA VAL A 568 -27.01 -1.30 -24.27
C VAL A 568 -27.38 0.02 -24.91
N LYS A 569 -28.51 0.58 -24.46
CA LYS A 569 -29.06 1.84 -25.02
C LYS A 569 -28.59 3.10 -24.30
N SER A 570 -28.10 2.97 -23.06
CA SER A 570 -27.71 4.12 -22.21
C SER A 570 -26.33 3.93 -21.58
N CYS A 571 -25.41 4.77 -22.01
CA CYS A 571 -24.09 4.90 -21.38
C CYS A 571 -23.79 6.38 -21.15
N THR A 572 -23.46 6.75 -19.92
CA THR A 572 -23.07 8.12 -19.56
C THR A 572 -21.55 8.24 -19.64
N ASN A 573 -21.06 9.11 -20.51
CA ASN A 573 -19.64 9.35 -20.71
C ASN A 573 -19.16 10.43 -19.72
N ILE A 574 -18.13 10.16 -18.93
CA ILE A 574 -17.67 11.00 -17.83
C ILE A 574 -16.17 11.19 -17.89
N TRP A 575 -15.70 12.42 -17.87
CA TRP A 575 -14.32 12.74 -17.53
C TRP A 575 -14.19 13.09 -16.03
N VAL A 576 -13.12 12.69 -15.40
CA VAL A 576 -12.63 13.36 -14.20
C VAL A 576 -11.57 14.36 -14.67
N HIS A 577 -11.94 15.63 -14.77
CA HIS A 577 -11.09 16.64 -15.39
C HIS A 577 -11.30 18.03 -14.74
N PRO A 578 -10.26 18.88 -14.58
CA PRO A 578 -10.43 20.21 -13.99
C PRO A 578 -11.33 21.17 -14.79
N ALA A 579 -11.41 21.00 -16.10
CA ALA A 579 -12.30 21.80 -16.97
C ALA A 579 -13.52 21.01 -17.42
N ASN A 580 -14.60 21.72 -17.75
CA ASN A 580 -15.84 21.18 -18.35
C ASN A 580 -16.11 21.71 -19.78
N THR A 581 -15.14 22.42 -20.36
CA THR A 581 -15.26 22.99 -21.71
C THR A 581 -14.42 22.18 -22.68
N ILE A 582 -15.03 21.72 -23.77
CA ILE A 582 -14.32 21.00 -24.85
C ILE A 582 -13.63 22.01 -25.75
N SER A 583 -12.42 21.71 -26.17
CA SER A 583 -11.68 22.54 -27.11
C SER A 583 -12.48 22.76 -28.39
N PRO A 584 -12.56 24.01 -28.93
CA PRO A 584 -13.25 24.30 -30.19
C PRO A 584 -12.72 23.52 -31.41
N LEU A 585 -11.53 22.94 -31.27
CA LEU A 585 -10.89 22.11 -32.31
C LEU A 585 -11.32 20.64 -32.26
N ALA A 586 -12.22 20.28 -31.35
CA ALA A 586 -12.67 18.91 -31.13
C ALA A 586 -14.20 18.82 -31.11
N ASN A 587 -14.73 17.66 -31.50
CA ASN A 587 -16.15 17.36 -31.42
C ASN A 587 -16.33 15.90 -30.98
N LEU A 588 -17.01 15.66 -29.87
CA LEU A 588 -17.27 14.32 -29.39
C LEU A 588 -18.47 13.65 -30.11
N GLY A 589 -19.42 14.44 -30.64
CA GLY A 589 -20.62 13.94 -31.28
C GLY A 589 -21.64 13.29 -30.34
N LYS A 590 -21.33 13.15 -29.06
CA LYS A 590 -22.16 12.56 -27.99
C LYS A 590 -22.12 13.39 -26.74
N LYS A 591 -23.20 13.30 -25.95
CA LYS A 591 -23.29 13.97 -24.66
C LYS A 591 -22.26 13.39 -23.68
N ALA A 592 -21.57 14.26 -22.98
CA ALA A 592 -20.61 13.87 -21.95
C ALA A 592 -20.67 14.84 -20.76
N TYR A 593 -20.14 14.38 -19.65
CA TYR A 593 -20.11 15.09 -18.38
C TYR A 593 -18.71 15.11 -17.80
N THR A 594 -18.50 15.99 -16.83
CA THR A 594 -17.21 16.10 -16.12
C THR A 594 -17.43 16.08 -14.62
N ILE A 595 -16.56 15.40 -13.89
CA ILE A 595 -16.36 15.57 -12.45
C ILE A 595 -15.24 16.59 -12.29
N THR A 596 -15.61 17.86 -12.06
CA THR A 596 -14.65 18.94 -11.77
C THR A 596 -14.14 18.86 -10.33
N PRO A 597 -13.04 19.57 -9.94
CA PRO A 597 -12.55 19.57 -8.56
C PRO A 597 -13.63 19.92 -7.52
N GLY A 598 -14.50 20.88 -7.83
CA GLY A 598 -15.61 21.25 -6.95
C GLY A 598 -16.67 20.14 -6.83
N LYS A 599 -16.98 19.44 -7.93
CA LYS A 599 -17.90 18.29 -7.92
C LYS A 599 -17.30 17.11 -7.18
N LEU A 600 -16.02 16.84 -7.36
CA LEU A 600 -15.31 15.77 -6.65
C LEU A 600 -15.29 16.01 -5.13
N ASP A 601 -15.03 17.27 -4.70
CA ASP A 601 -15.06 17.64 -3.29
C ASP A 601 -16.48 17.48 -2.68
N ASN A 602 -17.51 17.87 -3.43
CA ASN A 602 -18.90 17.64 -3.00
C ASN A 602 -19.24 16.16 -2.90
N LEU A 603 -18.77 15.33 -3.83
CA LEU A 603 -18.94 13.88 -3.80
C LEU A 603 -18.24 13.26 -2.58
N ARG A 604 -16.98 13.65 -2.31
CA ARG A 604 -16.24 13.20 -1.12
C ARG A 604 -16.97 13.54 0.18
N LYS A 605 -17.45 14.76 0.32
CA LYS A 605 -18.25 15.18 1.49
C LYS A 605 -19.53 14.35 1.65
N ALA A 606 -20.19 14.04 0.53
CA ALA A 606 -21.36 13.18 0.57
C ALA A 606 -21.03 11.73 0.97
N ILE A 607 -19.92 11.18 0.48
CA ILE A 607 -19.42 9.84 0.86
C ILE A 607 -19.14 9.78 2.37
N LEU A 608 -18.43 10.74 2.92
CA LEU A 608 -18.11 10.79 4.35
C LEU A 608 -19.38 10.86 5.21
N LYS A 609 -20.35 11.71 4.83
CA LYS A 609 -21.66 11.79 5.51
C LYS A 609 -22.48 10.51 5.37
N TYR A 610 -22.52 9.92 4.18
CA TYR A 610 -23.16 8.62 3.96
C TYR A 610 -22.57 7.55 4.87
N THR A 611 -21.24 7.52 4.99
CA THR A 611 -20.55 6.58 5.85
C THR A 611 -20.86 6.81 7.33
N SER A 612 -21.00 8.07 7.77
CA SER A 612 -21.33 8.38 9.17
C SER A 612 -22.70 7.86 9.62
N GLU A 613 -23.64 7.62 8.69
CA GLU A 613 -24.96 7.04 9.01
C GLU A 613 -24.89 5.57 9.49
N PHE A 614 -23.77 4.90 9.26
CA PHE A 614 -23.54 3.53 9.73
C PHE A 614 -22.97 3.49 11.18
N GLN A 615 -22.72 4.63 11.81
CA GLN A 615 -22.24 4.68 13.19
C GLN A 615 -23.27 4.12 14.15
N GLY A 616 -22.87 3.12 14.94
CA GLY A 616 -23.76 2.44 15.88
C GLY A 616 -24.74 1.44 15.24
N VAL A 617 -24.58 1.14 13.94
CA VAL A 617 -25.41 0.17 13.23
C VAL A 617 -24.62 -1.12 13.02
N ASP A 618 -25.27 -2.27 13.16
CA ASP A 618 -24.67 -3.56 12.81
C ASP A 618 -24.55 -3.71 11.29
N LEU A 619 -23.32 -3.69 10.78
CA LEU A 619 -23.01 -3.79 9.35
C LEU A 619 -23.39 -5.16 8.74
N ALA A 620 -23.51 -6.19 9.56
CA ALA A 620 -23.92 -7.52 9.11
C ALA A 620 -25.44 -7.69 8.97
N ALA A 621 -26.24 -6.85 9.66
CA ALA A 621 -27.67 -6.97 9.77
C ALA A 621 -28.47 -5.78 9.21
N LEU A 622 -27.95 -5.13 8.15
CA LEU A 622 -28.58 -3.96 7.52
C LEU A 622 -29.89 -4.33 6.79
N SER A 623 -30.95 -3.51 6.95
CA SER A 623 -32.17 -3.68 6.19
C SER A 623 -32.09 -3.06 4.77
N ASP A 624 -32.91 -3.56 3.86
CA ASP A 624 -32.95 -3.03 2.50
C ASP A 624 -33.48 -1.59 2.48
N GLU A 625 -34.49 -1.31 3.31
CA GLU A 625 -35.13 0.00 3.42
C GLU A 625 -34.14 1.06 3.93
N PHE A 626 -33.28 0.69 4.88
CA PHE A 626 -32.25 1.59 5.39
C PHE A 626 -31.27 1.99 4.28
N ILE A 627 -30.73 1.03 3.56
CA ILE A 627 -29.78 1.30 2.46
C ILE A 627 -30.48 2.11 1.35
N GLN A 628 -31.71 1.74 0.97
CA GLN A 628 -32.44 2.47 -0.07
C GLN A 628 -32.73 3.92 0.34
N LYS A 629 -33.05 4.17 1.61
CA LYS A 629 -33.20 5.53 2.16
C LYS A 629 -31.92 6.34 2.00
N LEU A 630 -30.78 5.76 2.36
CA LEU A 630 -29.49 6.44 2.27
C LEU A 630 -29.10 6.75 0.82
N ILE A 631 -29.28 5.81 -0.11
CA ILE A 631 -29.02 6.02 -1.55
C ILE A 631 -29.80 7.26 -2.06
N LYS A 632 -31.07 7.39 -1.68
CA LYS A 632 -31.92 8.54 -2.04
C LYS A 632 -31.48 9.83 -1.36
N GLN A 633 -31.22 9.77 -0.06
CA GLN A 633 -30.81 10.92 0.77
C GLN A 633 -29.53 11.57 0.20
N TYR A 634 -28.55 10.77 -0.15
CA TYR A 634 -27.26 11.24 -0.64
C TYR A 634 -27.18 11.36 -2.18
N LYS A 635 -28.31 11.21 -2.87
CA LYS A 635 -28.40 11.38 -4.33
C LYS A 635 -27.50 10.42 -5.13
N PHE A 636 -27.38 9.18 -4.68
CA PHE A 636 -26.57 8.15 -5.35
C PHE A 636 -27.38 7.29 -6.33
N GLU A 637 -28.65 7.62 -6.61
CA GLU A 637 -29.42 7.09 -7.75
C GLU A 637 -28.90 7.72 -9.06
N GLU A 638 -28.98 7.01 -10.17
CA GLU A 638 -28.44 7.41 -11.47
C GLU A 638 -28.69 8.88 -11.85
N LEU A 639 -29.95 9.26 -12.07
CA LEU A 639 -30.31 10.62 -12.48
C LEU A 639 -29.95 11.67 -11.42
N SER A 640 -30.12 11.34 -10.15
CA SER A 640 -29.76 12.21 -9.05
C SER A 640 -28.25 12.40 -8.95
N PHE A 641 -27.47 11.34 -9.21
CA PHE A 641 -26.00 11.39 -9.24
C PHE A 641 -25.51 12.30 -10.36
N ILE A 642 -26.03 12.10 -11.59
CA ILE A 642 -25.69 12.94 -12.75
C ILE A 642 -25.95 14.41 -12.44
N ASN A 643 -27.14 14.75 -11.97
CA ASN A 643 -27.53 16.15 -11.72
C ASN A 643 -26.76 16.80 -10.55
N THR A 644 -26.31 16.01 -9.57
CA THR A 644 -25.68 16.53 -8.36
C THR A 644 -24.17 16.60 -8.48
N TYR A 645 -23.54 15.52 -8.95
CA TYR A 645 -22.08 15.33 -8.89
C TYR A 645 -21.37 15.51 -10.23
N LEU A 646 -22.12 15.66 -11.34
CA LEU A 646 -21.54 15.90 -12.64
C LEU A 646 -21.87 17.32 -13.15
N GLU A 647 -21.10 17.79 -14.11
CA GLU A 647 -21.36 18.97 -14.92
C GLU A 647 -21.38 18.56 -16.39
N GLU A 648 -22.37 19.06 -17.15
CA GLU A 648 -22.41 18.79 -18.58
C GLU A 648 -21.27 19.52 -19.29
N CYS A 649 -20.57 18.84 -20.18
CA CYS A 649 -19.50 19.45 -20.98
C CYS A 649 -20.10 20.45 -21.99
N LYS A 650 -19.40 21.59 -22.17
CA LYS A 650 -19.79 22.70 -23.05
C LYS A 650 -18.94 22.73 -24.30
#